data_4a0d2af01df444472648f113e5594280
#
_entry.id   4a0d2af01df444472648f113e5594280
#
_cell.length_a   1.000
_cell.length_b   1.000
_cell.length_c   1.000
_cell.angle_alpha   90.00
_cell.angle_beta   90.00
_cell.angle_gamma   90.00
#
_symmetry.space_group_name_H-M   'P 1'
#
loop_
_entity.id
_entity.type
_entity.pdbx_description
1 polymer ?
#
loop_
_entity_poly.entity_id
_entity_poly.type
_entity_poly.pdbx_seq_one_letter_code
_entity_poly.pdbx_strand_id
1 'polypeptide(L)'
;MKLLSVISLCFLFVSQVSANAIDTTRYSILTSGLPAGKQLSWKNDKNDYHYYYEFNDRGRGPSITQGITTDDNGIVIKEEITGVDYYKTPVNEIFYVKSGKAFWKNKFENDSAAFKNQTYSDINGTPASVELLLKMLQTSASKQLDVLPAGTRNFEKVFDKEISDGNQKLQLQLIGFSGFGGAPSYTWFTKDGIFFASLADWSAIIKQGFEKNADELLTIQKKYEQGFYDNLSKKITQKIPGGIAIKNVNLFNSKTGTVSSNYTVLIKNDKIEKTGTAASVTIPSSYKTIDGTNKFLMPGLWEMHGHFGQESGPFMIAQGVTNLRDMGNGPILLTLRDKINKDSILGPNITYISGFIDQAGPYAGPTGAIIHNLDEGLKAIDDYKNKGYDQIKLYSSIDPSWVKPLAAKAHSLGMRVCGHIPSHMTASEAIDAGYDEVTHINMLMLNFFGDTVETRNMNRFKLVGEKGYSIDLKGAEAQALIKKMKDKNIAHDPTISTFEDMFIGLPGKPSPVYIPILNYLPAEVKRSAMSGGFIGDDSQIETYKKSFDVMKKMIKELYDNKITVVSGTDGGIVQHELEMYSDLGIPNADVLKMATIAPAKLTGKDKLLGSIEEGKIANMILIDGNPLKNMMDIRNVFLTIKEGKIYSPKDIYAAYGWKYYY
;
A
#
# COMPACT_ATOMS: atom_id res chain seq x y z
N MET A 1 6.02 62.52 68.79
CA MET A 1 6.00 62.68 67.31
C MET A 1 5.35 61.49 66.73
N LYS A 2 4.09 61.61 66.28
CA LYS A 2 3.28 60.54 65.70
C LYS A 2 3.41 60.60 64.18
N LEU A 3 3.86 59.53 63.54
CA LEU A 3 3.84 59.37 62.09
C LEU A 3 2.49 58.69 61.69
N LEU A 4 1.68 59.39 60.93
CA LEU A 4 0.48 58.88 60.30
C LEU A 4 0.90 58.16 59.03
N SER A 5 0.56 56.83 58.95
CA SER A 5 0.65 56.08 57.73
C SER A 5 -0.68 56.18 56.98
N VAL A 6 -0.64 56.76 55.78
CA VAL A 6 -1.79 56.77 54.84
C VAL A 6 -1.74 55.46 54.00
N ILE A 7 -2.71 54.58 54.21
CA ILE A 7 -2.91 53.40 53.38
C ILE A 7 -3.78 53.83 52.20
N SER A 8 -3.18 53.82 50.99
CA SER A 8 -3.89 54.05 49.72
C SER A 8 -4.45 52.71 49.22
N LEU A 9 -5.77 52.59 49.27
CA LEU A 9 -6.49 51.43 48.79
C LEU A 9 -6.68 51.52 47.24
N CYS A 10 -5.79 50.89 46.46
CA CYS A 10 -5.99 50.70 45.02
C CYS A 10 -7.02 49.60 44.78
N PHE A 11 -8.23 49.95 44.38
CA PHE A 11 -9.20 49.02 43.79
C PHE A 11 -8.72 48.64 42.41
N LEU A 12 -8.17 47.44 42.27
CA LEU A 12 -7.98 46.77 40.99
C LEU A 12 -9.34 46.26 40.51
N PHE A 13 -9.93 46.95 39.54
CA PHE A 13 -10.99 46.39 38.72
C PHE A 13 -10.39 45.28 37.85
N VAL A 14 -10.48 44.04 38.29
CA VAL A 14 -10.28 42.88 37.44
C VAL A 14 -11.54 42.74 36.56
N SER A 15 -11.48 43.32 35.35
CA SER A 15 -12.43 42.96 34.31
C SER A 15 -12.26 41.47 34.01
N GLN A 16 -13.17 40.63 34.46
CA GLN A 16 -13.31 39.29 33.97
C GLN A 16 -13.68 39.35 32.49
N VAL A 17 -12.69 39.28 31.63
CA VAL A 17 -12.90 38.89 30.24
C VAL A 17 -13.35 37.43 30.32
N SER A 18 -14.66 37.20 30.21
CA SER A 18 -15.20 35.87 29.96
C SER A 18 -14.64 35.40 28.61
N ALA A 19 -13.56 34.68 28.62
CA ALA A 19 -13.16 33.90 27.44
C ALA A 19 -14.30 32.91 27.19
N ASN A 20 -15.13 33.20 26.21
CA ASN A 20 -16.09 32.20 25.69
C ASN A 20 -15.27 30.94 25.40
N ALA A 21 -15.57 29.83 26.09
CA ALA A 21 -14.95 28.57 25.81
C ALA A 21 -15.25 28.24 24.34
N ILE A 22 -14.20 28.14 23.52
CA ILE A 22 -14.33 27.77 22.11
C ILE A 22 -14.95 26.38 22.08
N ASP A 23 -16.11 26.25 21.43
CA ASP A 23 -16.76 24.95 21.25
C ASP A 23 -15.90 24.06 20.36
N THR A 24 -15.22 23.10 20.99
CA THR A 24 -14.24 22.24 20.35
C THR A 24 -14.79 20.82 20.25
N THR A 25 -15.02 20.34 19.04
CA THR A 25 -15.33 18.93 18.79
C THR A 25 -14.06 18.08 18.87
N ARG A 26 -14.13 16.96 19.58
CA ARG A 26 -13.02 16.04 19.80
C ARG A 26 -13.31 14.70 19.11
N TYR A 27 -12.25 14.13 18.55
CA TYR A 27 -12.29 12.81 17.91
C TYR A 27 -11.16 11.94 18.47
N SER A 28 -11.46 10.68 18.71
CA SER A 28 -10.50 9.64 19.05
C SER A 28 -9.94 9.04 17.77
N ILE A 29 -8.64 8.81 17.75
CA ILE A 29 -7.98 8.04 16.68
C ILE A 29 -7.59 6.70 17.27
N LEU A 30 -8.05 5.63 16.63
CA LEU A 30 -7.76 4.26 17.01
C LEU A 30 -6.93 3.58 15.90
N THR A 31 -5.94 2.80 16.29
CA THR A 31 -5.22 1.89 15.40
C THR A 31 -5.37 0.47 15.94
N SER A 32 -5.90 -0.44 15.14
CA SER A 32 -6.24 -1.81 15.57
C SER A 32 -7.10 -1.84 16.85
N GLY A 33 -8.04 -0.89 16.98
CA GLY A 33 -8.92 -0.75 18.13
C GLY A 33 -8.30 -0.09 19.36
N LEU A 34 -7.01 0.22 19.36
CA LEU A 34 -6.30 0.85 20.49
C LEU A 34 -6.15 2.37 20.26
N PRO A 35 -6.24 3.19 21.34
CA PRO A 35 -6.02 4.62 21.24
C PRO A 35 -4.61 4.94 20.67
N ALA A 36 -4.56 5.72 19.59
CA ALA A 36 -3.33 6.08 18.91
C ALA A 36 -3.12 7.60 18.80
N GLY A 37 -4.20 8.41 18.95
CA GLY A 37 -4.12 9.85 18.80
C GLY A 37 -5.45 10.56 18.94
N LYS A 38 -5.50 11.78 18.47
CA LYS A 38 -6.69 12.63 18.55
C LYS A 38 -6.79 13.59 17.36
N GLN A 39 -8.01 14.01 17.08
CA GLN A 39 -8.29 15.16 16.23
C GLN A 39 -9.20 16.14 16.97
N LEU A 40 -8.99 17.42 16.74
CA LEU A 40 -9.80 18.51 17.27
C LEU A 40 -10.33 19.33 16.11
N SER A 41 -11.55 19.85 16.21
CA SER A 41 -12.08 20.87 15.30
C SER A 41 -12.81 21.97 16.08
N TRP A 42 -12.60 23.23 15.70
CA TRP A 42 -13.27 24.37 16.31
C TRP A 42 -13.42 25.53 15.31
N LYS A 43 -14.21 26.50 15.68
CA LYS A 43 -14.39 27.76 14.93
C LYS A 43 -14.08 28.92 15.84
N ASN A 44 -13.31 29.89 15.34
CA ASN A 44 -13.13 31.16 16.03
C ASN A 44 -14.27 32.12 15.68
N ASP A 45 -14.60 32.20 14.39
CA ASP A 45 -15.67 33.05 13.82
C ASP A 45 -16.51 32.26 12.83
N LYS A 46 -17.55 32.87 12.28
CA LYS A 46 -18.50 32.26 11.33
C LYS A 46 -17.80 31.52 10.18
N ASN A 47 -16.70 32.09 9.66
CA ASN A 47 -16.04 31.63 8.44
C ASN A 47 -14.58 31.18 8.69
N ASP A 48 -14.18 30.98 9.95
CA ASP A 48 -12.80 30.64 10.34
C ASP A 48 -12.75 29.31 11.09
N TYR A 49 -12.32 28.27 10.38
CA TYR A 49 -12.32 26.87 10.82
C TYR A 49 -10.88 26.44 11.16
N HIS A 50 -10.74 25.73 12.25
CA HIS A 50 -9.45 25.22 12.72
C HIS A 50 -9.51 23.75 13.05
N TYR A 51 -8.44 23.03 12.71
CA TYR A 51 -8.29 21.61 12.94
C TYR A 51 -6.89 21.33 13.49
N TYR A 52 -6.82 20.34 14.38
CA TYR A 52 -5.59 19.75 14.85
C TYR A 52 -5.71 18.22 14.75
N TYR A 53 -4.69 17.57 14.20
CA TYR A 53 -4.70 16.12 13.95
C TYR A 53 -3.34 15.53 14.28
N GLU A 54 -3.30 14.54 15.19
CA GLU A 54 -2.08 13.81 15.52
C GLU A 54 -2.38 12.36 15.88
N PHE A 55 -1.51 11.45 15.47
CA PHE A 55 -1.44 10.09 16.02
C PHE A 55 -0.02 9.56 15.98
N ASN A 56 0.22 8.48 16.73
CA ASN A 56 1.51 7.79 16.76
C ASN A 56 1.34 6.35 16.26
N ASP A 57 2.09 6.01 15.23
CA ASP A 57 2.27 4.66 14.73
C ASP A 57 3.74 4.25 14.85
N ARG A 58 4.13 3.69 15.99
CA ARG A 58 5.49 3.19 16.21
C ARG A 58 6.58 4.25 15.98
N GLY A 59 6.34 5.47 16.48
CA GLY A 59 7.22 6.63 16.31
C GLY A 59 7.01 7.41 15.01
N ARG A 60 6.14 6.96 14.12
CA ARG A 60 5.67 7.68 12.92
C ARG A 60 4.30 8.32 13.19
N GLY A 61 3.75 8.98 12.18
CA GLY A 61 2.44 9.60 12.25
C GLY A 61 2.52 11.12 12.25
N PRO A 62 1.52 11.77 11.66
CA PRO A 62 1.49 13.22 11.51
C PRO A 62 1.23 13.95 12.82
N SER A 63 1.57 15.25 12.83
CA SER A 63 1.06 16.22 13.78
C SER A 63 0.81 17.50 12.99
N ILE A 64 -0.45 17.78 12.65
CA ILE A 64 -0.89 18.78 11.68
C ILE A 64 -1.82 19.77 12.34
N THR A 65 -1.59 21.05 12.10
CA THR A 65 -2.53 22.15 12.35
C THR A 65 -3.00 22.69 11.00
N GLN A 66 -4.32 22.83 10.82
CA GLN A 66 -4.94 23.36 9.61
C GLN A 66 -5.91 24.48 9.96
N GLY A 67 -5.78 25.62 9.30
CA GLY A 67 -6.70 26.75 9.37
C GLY A 67 -7.33 27.00 8.00
N ILE A 68 -8.66 27.13 7.94
CA ILE A 68 -9.41 27.34 6.70
C ILE A 68 -10.35 28.52 6.88
N THR A 69 -10.28 29.49 5.95
CA THR A 69 -11.21 30.62 5.88
C THR A 69 -12.11 30.48 4.66
N THR A 70 -13.43 30.64 4.85
CA THR A 70 -14.39 30.68 3.76
C THR A 70 -14.92 32.09 3.53
N ASP A 71 -15.47 32.36 2.34
CA ASP A 71 -16.29 33.54 2.11
C ASP A 71 -17.70 33.38 2.72
N ASP A 72 -18.55 34.39 2.57
CA ASP A 72 -19.93 34.35 3.08
C ASP A 72 -20.83 33.29 2.42
N ASN A 73 -20.44 32.78 1.27
CA ASN A 73 -21.12 31.68 0.56
C ASN A 73 -20.60 30.30 0.96
N GLY A 74 -19.59 30.24 1.87
CA GLY A 74 -18.96 29.00 2.30
C GLY A 74 -17.90 28.44 1.34
N ILE A 75 -17.44 29.24 0.37
CA ILE A 75 -16.36 28.87 -0.54
C ILE A 75 -15.02 29.08 0.17
N VAL A 76 -14.15 28.06 0.12
CA VAL A 76 -12.79 28.14 0.70
C VAL A 76 -11.97 29.17 -0.08
N ILE A 77 -11.48 30.20 0.60
CA ILE A 77 -10.67 31.28 0.03
C ILE A 77 -9.25 31.34 0.61
N LYS A 78 -9.01 30.70 1.74
CA LYS A 78 -7.70 30.57 2.35
C LYS A 78 -7.60 29.27 3.11
N GLU A 79 -6.42 28.65 3.06
CA GLU A 79 -6.08 27.46 3.81
C GLU A 79 -4.59 27.49 4.14
N GLU A 80 -4.24 27.17 5.38
CA GLU A 80 -2.88 27.08 5.88
C GLU A 80 -2.72 25.77 6.67
N ILE A 81 -1.72 24.95 6.27
CA ILE A 81 -1.43 23.68 6.91
C ILE A 81 0.03 23.66 7.34
N THR A 82 0.27 23.40 8.62
CA THR A 82 1.61 23.35 9.21
C THR A 82 1.77 22.14 10.12
N GLY A 83 3.01 21.72 10.34
CA GLY A 83 3.33 20.62 11.25
C GLY A 83 4.35 19.66 10.68
N VAL A 84 4.10 18.35 10.87
CA VAL A 84 4.91 17.26 10.29
C VAL A 84 4.03 16.18 9.72
N ASP A 85 4.47 15.56 8.62
CA ASP A 85 3.78 14.45 7.96
C ASP A 85 3.98 13.12 8.70
N TYR A 86 3.50 12.03 8.10
CA TYR A 86 3.61 10.67 8.65
C TYR A 86 5.06 10.23 8.93
N TYR A 87 6.02 10.69 8.16
CA TYR A 87 7.45 10.40 8.32
C TYR A 87 8.20 11.44 9.15
N LYS A 88 7.48 12.36 9.79
CA LYS A 88 8.02 13.50 10.57
C LYS A 88 8.76 14.53 9.73
N THR A 89 8.48 14.59 8.42
CA THR A 89 9.00 15.65 7.55
C THR A 89 8.18 16.93 7.75
N PRO A 90 8.81 18.14 7.77
CA PRO A 90 8.09 19.39 7.92
C PRO A 90 7.04 19.61 6.84
N VAL A 91 5.85 20.03 7.27
CA VAL A 91 4.73 20.45 6.41
C VAL A 91 4.55 21.96 6.50
N ASN A 92 4.50 22.61 5.35
CA ASN A 92 4.12 24.00 5.19
C ASN A 92 3.39 24.15 3.85
N GLU A 93 2.07 24.18 3.91
CA GLU A 93 1.19 24.24 2.75
C GLU A 93 0.25 25.42 2.88
N ILE A 94 0.06 26.19 1.81
CA ILE A 94 -0.82 27.34 1.79
C ILE A 94 -1.62 27.38 0.47
N PHE A 95 -2.88 27.71 0.60
CA PHE A 95 -3.76 28.11 -0.50
C PHE A 95 -4.44 29.44 -0.16
N TYR A 96 -4.56 30.33 -1.15
CA TYR A 96 -5.33 31.57 -0.98
C TYR A 96 -5.85 32.10 -2.31
N VAL A 97 -6.92 32.87 -2.23
CA VAL A 97 -7.55 33.55 -3.38
C VAL A 97 -7.32 35.05 -3.27
N LYS A 98 -6.85 35.67 -4.35
CA LYS A 98 -6.65 37.14 -4.45
C LYS A 98 -6.98 37.61 -5.86
N SER A 99 -7.81 38.64 -5.98
CA SER A 99 -8.16 39.28 -7.25
C SER A 99 -8.60 38.29 -8.35
N GLY A 100 -9.48 37.32 -8.00
CA GLY A 100 -9.99 36.34 -8.94
C GLY A 100 -9.01 35.23 -9.36
N LYS A 101 -7.89 35.13 -8.67
CA LYS A 101 -6.87 34.09 -8.86
C LYS A 101 -6.65 33.28 -7.60
N ALA A 102 -6.52 31.98 -7.73
CA ALA A 102 -6.08 31.08 -6.67
C ALA A 102 -4.58 30.86 -6.78
N PHE A 103 -3.93 30.79 -5.65
CA PHE A 103 -2.50 30.54 -5.48
C PHE A 103 -2.33 29.41 -4.48
N TRP A 104 -1.41 28.49 -4.73
CA TRP A 104 -1.04 27.45 -3.77
C TRP A 104 0.45 27.18 -3.75
N LYS A 105 0.94 26.81 -2.60
CA LYS A 105 2.32 26.41 -2.39
C LYS A 105 2.38 25.32 -1.33
N ASN A 106 3.10 24.26 -1.64
CA ASN A 106 3.46 23.18 -0.72
C ASN A 106 4.91 22.75 -0.94
N LYS A 107 5.31 21.61 -0.41
CA LYS A 107 6.68 21.09 -0.50
C LYS A 107 7.20 20.95 -1.93
N PHE A 108 6.32 20.68 -2.90
CA PHE A 108 6.71 20.39 -4.28
C PHE A 108 5.92 21.15 -5.35
N GLU A 109 4.93 21.95 -4.97
CA GLU A 109 4.16 22.80 -5.88
C GLU A 109 4.25 24.27 -5.47
N ASN A 110 4.31 25.16 -6.45
CA ASN A 110 4.15 26.59 -6.27
C ASN A 110 3.55 27.16 -7.56
N ASP A 111 2.21 27.29 -7.58
CA ASP A 111 1.50 27.59 -8.84
C ASP A 111 0.24 28.45 -8.58
N SER A 112 -0.46 28.80 -9.64
CA SER A 112 -1.68 29.59 -9.58
C SER A 112 -2.60 29.34 -10.77
N ALA A 113 -3.91 29.54 -10.60
CA ALA A 113 -4.91 29.43 -11.65
C ALA A 113 -6.01 30.50 -11.50
N ALA A 114 -6.82 30.67 -12.55
CA ALA A 114 -8.05 31.46 -12.45
C ALA A 114 -9.00 30.79 -11.44
N PHE A 115 -9.54 31.55 -10.49
CA PHE A 115 -10.46 31.06 -9.51
C PHE A 115 -11.90 31.18 -10.00
N LYS A 116 -12.64 30.07 -9.94
CA LYS A 116 -14.05 29.94 -10.35
C LYS A 116 -14.84 29.16 -9.29
N ASN A 117 -14.57 29.45 -8.01
CA ASN A 117 -15.14 28.74 -6.86
C ASN A 117 -14.80 27.22 -6.78
N GLN A 118 -13.62 26.84 -7.32
CA GLN A 118 -13.09 25.50 -7.14
C GLN A 118 -12.66 25.31 -5.67
N THR A 119 -12.60 24.05 -5.22
CA THR A 119 -11.87 23.73 -3.97
C THR A 119 -10.40 23.45 -4.27
N TYR A 120 -9.55 23.68 -3.30
CA TYR A 120 -8.16 23.20 -3.34
C TYR A 120 -8.12 21.76 -2.79
N SER A 121 -7.40 20.88 -3.46
CA SER A 121 -7.10 19.56 -2.93
C SER A 121 -5.77 19.63 -2.20
N ASP A 122 -5.82 19.76 -0.91
CA ASP A 122 -4.66 19.75 -0.04
C ASP A 122 -3.91 18.41 -0.10
N ILE A 123 -2.63 18.42 0.28
CA ILE A 123 -1.80 17.21 0.35
C ILE A 123 -1.75 16.67 1.79
N ASN A 124 -1.77 17.58 2.77
CA ASN A 124 -1.57 17.25 4.17
C ASN A 124 -2.75 17.69 5.06
N GLY A 125 -3.94 17.81 4.49
CA GLY A 125 -5.13 18.22 5.21
C GLY A 125 -5.55 17.24 6.31
N THR A 126 -6.36 17.74 7.23
CA THR A 126 -6.89 16.92 8.31
C THR A 126 -8.19 16.22 7.89
N PRO A 127 -8.46 15.00 8.38
CA PRO A 127 -9.66 14.24 7.96
C PRO A 127 -10.99 14.96 8.16
N ALA A 128 -11.16 15.77 9.22
CA ALA A 128 -12.42 16.46 9.48
C ALA A 128 -12.69 17.64 8.53
N SER A 129 -11.66 18.21 7.89
CA SER A 129 -11.84 19.32 6.94
C SER A 129 -12.73 18.97 5.74
N VAL A 130 -12.89 17.66 5.46
CA VAL A 130 -13.80 17.16 4.42
C VAL A 130 -15.26 17.61 4.58
N GLU A 131 -15.65 18.07 5.78
CA GLU A 131 -16.98 18.66 6.00
C GLU A 131 -17.20 19.93 5.16
N LEU A 132 -16.15 20.71 4.89
CA LEU A 132 -16.24 21.89 4.03
C LEU A 132 -16.40 21.51 2.57
N LEU A 133 -15.71 20.47 2.11
CA LEU A 133 -15.92 19.90 0.77
C LEU A 133 -17.38 19.42 0.61
N LEU A 134 -17.95 18.73 1.61
CA LEU A 134 -19.35 18.29 1.56
C LEU A 134 -20.29 19.49 1.46
N LYS A 135 -20.09 20.55 2.26
CA LYS A 135 -20.91 21.76 2.22
C LYS A 135 -20.87 22.43 0.83
N MET A 136 -19.66 22.58 0.26
CA MET A 136 -19.51 23.15 -1.09
C MET A 136 -20.19 22.29 -2.17
N LEU A 137 -20.08 20.97 -2.09
CA LEU A 137 -20.75 20.05 -3.02
C LEU A 137 -22.27 20.08 -2.90
N GLN A 138 -22.80 20.20 -1.68
CA GLN A 138 -24.26 20.29 -1.44
C GLN A 138 -24.87 21.59 -1.99
N THR A 139 -24.11 22.69 -1.97
CA THR A 139 -24.55 23.99 -2.52
C THR A 139 -24.33 24.11 -4.03
N SER A 140 -23.47 23.28 -4.62
CA SER A 140 -23.26 23.23 -6.08
C SER A 140 -24.51 22.74 -6.80
N ALA A 141 -24.96 23.48 -7.81
CA ALA A 141 -26.13 23.11 -8.62
C ALA A 141 -25.96 21.76 -9.35
N SER A 142 -24.74 21.44 -9.77
CA SER A 142 -24.40 20.18 -10.46
C SER A 142 -24.10 19.02 -9.49
N LYS A 143 -24.03 19.27 -8.19
CA LYS A 143 -23.50 18.32 -7.18
C LYS A 143 -22.08 17.82 -7.51
N GLN A 144 -21.37 18.59 -8.30
CA GLN A 144 -20.00 18.37 -8.73
C GLN A 144 -19.20 19.63 -8.48
N LEU A 145 -17.94 19.50 -8.16
CA LEU A 145 -17.03 20.60 -7.87
C LEU A 145 -15.72 20.38 -8.58
N ASP A 146 -15.26 21.38 -9.30
CA ASP A 146 -13.92 21.38 -9.86
C ASP A 146 -12.88 21.56 -8.74
N VAL A 147 -11.73 20.95 -8.92
CA VAL A 147 -10.65 20.92 -7.93
C VAL A 147 -9.38 21.53 -8.49
N LEU A 148 -8.70 22.31 -7.67
CA LEU A 148 -7.35 22.80 -7.97
C LEU A 148 -6.28 21.88 -7.36
N PRO A 149 -5.18 21.59 -8.06
CA PRO A 149 -4.83 22.12 -9.38
C PRO A 149 -5.62 21.51 -10.54
N ALA A 150 -6.20 20.33 -10.42
CA ALA A 150 -6.97 19.68 -11.47
C ALA A 150 -7.86 18.56 -10.92
N GLY A 151 -8.93 18.26 -11.65
CA GLY A 151 -9.86 17.17 -11.32
C GLY A 151 -11.25 17.69 -10.93
N THR A 152 -12.10 16.74 -10.55
CA THR A 152 -13.47 17.02 -10.09
C THR A 152 -13.80 16.14 -8.90
N ARG A 153 -14.73 16.59 -8.05
CA ARG A 153 -15.28 15.81 -6.94
C ARG A 153 -16.78 15.69 -7.09
N ASN A 154 -17.29 14.52 -6.77
CA ASN A 154 -18.72 14.24 -6.68
C ASN A 154 -19.02 13.60 -5.33
N PHE A 155 -20.28 13.67 -4.90
CA PHE A 155 -20.71 12.98 -3.70
C PHE A 155 -22.06 12.30 -3.92
N GLU A 156 -22.29 11.26 -3.13
CA GLU A 156 -23.58 10.56 -3.06
C GLU A 156 -23.88 10.23 -1.60
N LYS A 157 -25.09 10.57 -1.14
CA LYS A 157 -25.57 10.06 0.15
C LYS A 157 -26.10 8.65 -0.05
N VAL A 158 -25.45 7.67 0.59
CA VAL A 158 -25.75 6.24 0.37
C VAL A 158 -26.53 5.60 1.51
N PHE A 159 -26.48 6.15 2.74
CA PHE A 159 -27.17 5.57 3.88
C PHE A 159 -27.44 6.58 4.99
N ASP A 160 -28.55 6.38 5.73
CA ASP A 160 -28.86 7.10 6.98
C ASP A 160 -28.88 6.10 8.15
N LYS A 161 -28.32 6.49 9.31
CA LYS A 161 -28.21 5.65 10.50
C LYS A 161 -28.46 6.45 11.77
N GLU A 162 -29.31 5.96 12.65
CA GLU A 162 -29.38 6.43 14.04
C GLU A 162 -28.43 5.64 14.91
N ILE A 163 -27.63 6.32 15.71
CA ILE A 163 -26.76 5.75 16.76
C ILE A 163 -27.02 6.42 18.10
N SER A 164 -26.51 5.83 19.18
CA SER A 164 -26.59 6.39 20.52
C SER A 164 -25.30 6.10 21.31
N ASP A 165 -24.87 7.06 22.14
CA ASP A 165 -23.85 6.85 23.16
C ASP A 165 -24.42 6.32 24.49
N GLY A 166 -25.75 6.14 24.56
CA GLY A 166 -26.50 5.79 25.75
C GLY A 166 -27.29 7.00 26.30
N ASN A 167 -26.81 8.23 26.09
CA ASN A 167 -27.45 9.47 26.56
C ASN A 167 -28.05 10.30 25.43
N GLN A 168 -27.40 10.31 24.27
CA GLN A 168 -27.81 11.07 23.10
C GLN A 168 -28.04 10.17 21.89
N LYS A 169 -29.10 10.48 21.12
CA LYS A 169 -29.33 9.90 19.81
C LYS A 169 -28.83 10.87 18.75
N LEU A 170 -28.07 10.36 17.79
CA LEU A 170 -27.57 11.12 16.66
C LEU A 170 -28.02 10.47 15.35
N GLN A 171 -28.48 11.32 14.42
CA GLN A 171 -28.74 10.91 13.05
C GLN A 171 -27.48 11.12 12.21
N LEU A 172 -26.98 10.05 11.65
CA LEU A 172 -25.80 10.06 10.79
C LEU A 172 -26.19 9.79 9.34
N GLN A 173 -25.36 10.25 8.43
CA GLN A 173 -25.41 9.93 7.00
C GLN A 173 -24.04 9.44 6.54
N LEU A 174 -24.05 8.38 5.71
CA LEU A 174 -22.87 7.90 5.01
C LEU A 174 -22.80 8.56 3.65
N ILE A 175 -21.71 9.24 3.38
CA ILE A 175 -21.46 9.94 2.11
C ILE A 175 -20.30 9.24 1.39
N GLY A 176 -20.53 8.87 0.13
CA GLY A 176 -19.52 8.41 -0.80
C GLY A 176 -18.99 9.57 -1.63
N PHE A 177 -17.69 9.77 -1.64
CA PHE A 177 -17.00 10.74 -2.51
C PHE A 177 -16.28 10.02 -3.65
N SER A 178 -16.31 10.59 -4.85
CA SER A 178 -15.62 10.07 -6.02
C SER A 178 -14.87 11.17 -6.77
N GLY A 179 -13.98 10.77 -7.69
CA GLY A 179 -13.15 11.70 -8.47
C GLY A 179 -11.69 11.78 -8.00
N PHE A 180 -11.25 10.88 -7.10
CA PHE A 180 -9.87 10.80 -6.62
C PHE A 180 -8.95 9.88 -7.46
N GLY A 181 -9.48 9.32 -8.56
CA GLY A 181 -8.73 8.36 -9.39
C GLY A 181 -8.68 6.94 -8.82
N GLY A 182 -9.52 6.66 -7.82
CA GLY A 182 -9.70 5.35 -7.18
C GLY A 182 -11.17 4.99 -7.02
N ALA A 183 -11.44 3.98 -6.20
CA ALA A 183 -12.79 3.65 -5.74
C ALA A 183 -13.38 4.82 -4.93
N PRO A 184 -14.72 4.92 -4.81
CA PRO A 184 -15.33 5.89 -3.91
C PRO A 184 -14.83 5.72 -2.48
N SER A 185 -14.52 6.83 -1.81
CA SER A 185 -14.22 6.86 -0.38
C SER A 185 -15.47 7.23 0.41
N TYR A 186 -15.66 6.61 1.57
CA TYR A 186 -16.87 6.79 2.38
C TYR A 186 -16.53 7.43 3.71
N THR A 187 -17.34 8.42 4.11
CA THR A 187 -17.17 9.16 5.36
C THR A 187 -18.53 9.34 6.03
N TRP A 188 -18.57 9.22 7.35
CA TRP A 188 -19.75 9.45 8.16
C TRP A 188 -19.85 10.89 8.60
N PHE A 189 -21.03 11.46 8.43
CA PHE A 189 -21.37 12.82 8.88
C PHE A 189 -22.61 12.79 9.75
N THR A 190 -22.79 13.81 10.58
CA THR A 190 -24.11 14.09 11.17
C THR A 190 -25.09 14.53 10.08
N LYS A 191 -26.38 14.53 10.37
CA LYS A 191 -27.41 15.02 9.45
C LYS A 191 -27.14 16.45 8.97
N ASP A 192 -26.51 17.27 9.82
CA ASP A 192 -26.18 18.67 9.53
C ASP A 192 -24.85 18.82 8.76
N GLY A 193 -24.23 17.73 8.33
CA GLY A 193 -23.01 17.74 7.53
C GLY A 193 -21.71 17.98 8.30
N ILE A 194 -21.72 17.81 9.63
CA ILE A 194 -20.51 17.86 10.46
C ILE A 194 -19.82 16.49 10.38
N PHE A 195 -18.50 16.49 10.22
CA PHE A 195 -17.70 15.27 10.24
C PHE A 195 -17.98 14.45 11.51
N PHE A 196 -18.19 13.14 11.34
CA PHE A 196 -18.44 12.24 12.45
C PHE A 196 -17.39 11.13 12.56
N ALA A 197 -17.11 10.42 11.45
CA ALA A 197 -16.08 9.39 11.43
C ALA A 197 -15.52 9.12 10.02
N SER A 198 -14.23 8.80 9.97
CA SER A 198 -13.55 8.15 8.84
C SER A 198 -12.99 6.81 9.32
N LEU A 199 -13.43 5.72 8.71
CA LEU A 199 -13.22 4.37 9.19
C LEU A 199 -12.53 3.51 8.14
N ALA A 200 -11.54 2.74 8.56
CA ALA A 200 -10.84 1.74 7.76
C ALA A 200 -10.52 0.51 8.62
N ASP A 201 -10.05 -0.58 8.00
CA ASP A 201 -9.76 -1.84 8.71
C ASP A 201 -8.73 -1.71 9.82
N TRP A 202 -7.73 -0.83 9.63
CA TRP A 202 -6.61 -0.67 10.56
C TRP A 202 -6.68 0.60 11.39
N SER A 203 -7.55 1.54 11.02
CA SER A 203 -7.65 2.82 11.72
C SER A 203 -9.08 3.35 11.73
N ALA A 204 -9.43 4.03 12.79
CA ALA A 204 -10.69 4.73 12.91
C ALA A 204 -10.44 6.12 13.49
N ILE A 205 -11.06 7.11 12.88
CA ILE A 205 -11.20 8.45 13.44
C ILE A 205 -12.70 8.62 13.69
N ILE A 206 -13.09 8.81 14.94
CA ILE A 206 -14.50 8.87 15.31
C ILE A 206 -14.74 9.88 16.41
N LYS A 207 -15.89 10.55 16.39
CA LYS A 207 -16.29 11.50 17.44
C LYS A 207 -16.13 10.86 18.81
N GLN A 208 -15.40 11.54 19.71
CA GLN A 208 -15.13 11.07 21.07
C GLN A 208 -16.42 10.73 21.81
N GLY A 209 -16.42 9.59 22.52
CA GLY A 209 -17.58 9.02 23.21
C GLY A 209 -18.40 8.03 22.36
N PHE A 210 -18.09 7.91 21.04
CA PHE A 210 -18.78 6.99 20.14
C PHE A 210 -17.88 5.86 19.62
N GLU A 211 -16.72 5.63 20.25
CA GLU A 211 -15.72 4.64 19.81
C GLU A 211 -16.33 3.23 19.67
N LYS A 212 -17.25 2.86 20.57
CA LYS A 212 -17.99 1.58 20.54
C LYS A 212 -18.83 1.36 19.29
N ASN A 213 -19.16 2.43 18.55
CA ASN A 213 -19.95 2.34 17.34
C ASN A 213 -19.09 2.14 16.07
N ALA A 214 -17.76 2.24 16.17
CA ALA A 214 -16.85 2.19 15.02
C ALA A 214 -17.04 0.90 14.19
N ASP A 215 -17.09 -0.25 14.82
CA ASP A 215 -17.21 -1.55 14.14
C ASP A 215 -18.56 -1.71 13.42
N GLU A 216 -19.65 -1.25 14.05
CA GLU A 216 -20.98 -1.28 13.42
C GLU A 216 -21.01 -0.37 12.18
N LEU A 217 -20.52 0.85 12.32
CA LEU A 217 -20.46 1.82 11.23
C LEU A 217 -19.55 1.35 10.08
N LEU A 218 -18.39 0.79 10.41
CA LEU A 218 -17.48 0.19 9.41
C LEU A 218 -18.15 -0.99 8.69
N THR A 219 -18.87 -1.84 9.42
CA THR A 219 -19.61 -2.97 8.82
C THR A 219 -20.64 -2.50 7.81
N ILE A 220 -21.36 -1.41 8.11
CA ILE A 220 -22.31 -0.81 7.17
C ILE A 220 -21.59 -0.23 5.96
N GLN A 221 -20.53 0.57 6.18
CA GLN A 221 -19.72 1.18 5.12
C GLN A 221 -19.21 0.15 4.13
N LYS A 222 -18.66 -0.97 4.63
CA LYS A 222 -18.14 -2.07 3.81
C LYS A 222 -19.15 -2.70 2.86
N LYS A 223 -20.44 -2.65 3.14
CA LYS A 223 -21.46 -3.13 2.19
C LYS A 223 -21.53 -2.28 0.93
N TYR A 224 -21.35 -0.96 1.06
CA TYR A 224 -21.35 -0.05 -0.08
C TYR A 224 -20.04 -0.13 -0.86
N GLU A 225 -18.90 -0.23 -0.16
CA GLU A 225 -17.62 -0.51 -0.78
C GLU A 225 -17.67 -1.83 -1.57
N GLN A 226 -18.21 -2.88 -0.99
CA GLN A 226 -18.38 -4.19 -1.65
C GLN A 226 -19.23 -4.07 -2.91
N GLY A 227 -20.31 -3.30 -2.86
CA GLY A 227 -21.19 -3.07 -4.02
C GLY A 227 -20.45 -2.50 -5.23
N PHE A 228 -19.51 -1.58 -5.00
CA PHE A 228 -18.66 -1.05 -6.07
C PHE A 228 -17.78 -2.16 -6.68
N TYR A 229 -17.08 -2.94 -5.85
CA TYR A 229 -16.17 -3.99 -6.33
C TYR A 229 -16.90 -5.17 -6.97
N ASP A 230 -18.08 -5.55 -6.49
CA ASP A 230 -18.92 -6.56 -7.11
C ASP A 230 -19.35 -6.15 -8.53
N ASN A 231 -19.76 -4.89 -8.69
CA ASN A 231 -20.17 -4.36 -10.00
C ASN A 231 -18.96 -4.28 -10.95
N LEU A 232 -17.80 -3.84 -10.44
CA LEU A 232 -16.57 -3.80 -11.22
C LEU A 232 -16.17 -5.20 -11.69
N SER A 233 -16.19 -6.19 -10.80
CA SER A 233 -15.84 -7.57 -11.15
C SER A 233 -16.77 -8.15 -12.22
N LYS A 234 -18.08 -7.96 -12.08
CA LYS A 234 -19.06 -8.39 -13.08
C LYS A 234 -18.84 -7.74 -14.46
N LYS A 235 -18.48 -6.45 -14.47
CA LYS A 235 -18.26 -5.71 -15.71
C LYS A 235 -16.97 -6.12 -16.43
N ILE A 236 -15.92 -6.42 -15.67
CA ILE A 236 -14.56 -6.63 -16.23
C ILE A 236 -14.28 -8.11 -16.54
N THR A 237 -14.77 -9.05 -15.73
CA THR A 237 -14.44 -10.46 -15.87
C THR A 237 -15.09 -11.08 -17.10
N GLN A 238 -14.28 -11.48 -18.09
CA GLN A 238 -14.76 -12.16 -19.29
C GLN A 238 -14.60 -13.67 -19.13
N LYS A 239 -15.73 -14.38 -18.98
CA LYS A 239 -15.80 -15.84 -18.98
C LYS A 239 -16.09 -16.35 -20.39
N ILE A 240 -15.31 -17.28 -20.89
CA ILE A 240 -15.43 -17.81 -22.26
C ILE A 240 -15.86 -19.29 -22.20
N PRO A 241 -17.15 -19.59 -22.41
CA PRO A 241 -17.68 -20.96 -22.22
C PRO A 241 -17.06 -22.01 -23.13
N GLY A 242 -16.69 -21.65 -24.36
CA GLY A 242 -16.13 -22.60 -25.37
C GLY A 242 -14.66 -22.93 -25.13
N GLY A 243 -13.93 -22.09 -24.46
CA GLY A 243 -12.47 -22.14 -24.33
C GLY A 243 -11.78 -21.00 -25.08
N ILE A 244 -10.47 -20.87 -24.88
CA ILE A 244 -9.64 -19.81 -25.44
C ILE A 244 -8.49 -20.43 -26.21
N ALA A 245 -8.20 -19.89 -27.39
CA ALA A 245 -7.01 -20.20 -28.18
C ALA A 245 -6.19 -18.92 -28.34
N ILE A 246 -4.95 -18.92 -27.86
CA ILE A 246 -3.99 -17.83 -28.11
C ILE A 246 -3.01 -18.36 -29.14
N LYS A 247 -3.01 -17.80 -30.35
CA LYS A 247 -2.19 -18.29 -31.46
C LYS A 247 -1.10 -17.30 -31.86
N ASN A 248 -0.08 -17.79 -32.54
CA ASN A 248 1.01 -17.02 -33.16
C ASN A 248 1.88 -16.25 -32.13
N VAL A 249 1.97 -16.72 -30.89
CA VAL A 249 2.71 -16.04 -29.82
C VAL A 249 4.18 -16.42 -29.80
N ASN A 250 4.99 -15.54 -29.21
CA ASN A 250 6.32 -15.87 -28.68
C ASN A 250 6.13 -16.36 -27.23
N LEU A 251 6.21 -17.66 -27.04
CA LEU A 251 5.96 -18.33 -25.75
C LEU A 251 7.24 -18.41 -24.91
N PHE A 252 7.26 -17.79 -23.75
CA PHE A 252 8.34 -17.88 -22.78
C PHE A 252 8.26 -19.16 -21.95
N ASN A 253 9.32 -19.92 -21.96
CA ASN A 253 9.50 -21.08 -21.08
C ASN A 253 10.23 -20.63 -19.80
N SER A 254 9.49 -20.45 -18.70
CA SER A 254 10.05 -19.99 -17.42
C SER A 254 10.99 -20.99 -16.74
N LYS A 255 11.00 -22.28 -17.13
CA LYS A 255 11.93 -23.27 -16.58
C LYS A 255 13.31 -23.14 -17.21
N THR A 256 13.37 -22.96 -18.55
CA THR A 256 14.61 -22.88 -19.31
C THR A 256 15.09 -21.44 -19.54
N GLY A 257 14.17 -20.45 -19.55
CA GLY A 257 14.45 -19.05 -19.91
C GLY A 257 14.47 -18.81 -21.43
N THR A 258 14.01 -19.77 -22.23
CA THR A 258 13.99 -19.69 -23.71
C THR A 258 12.63 -19.24 -24.23
N VAL A 259 12.57 -18.87 -25.51
CA VAL A 259 11.34 -18.49 -26.22
C VAL A 259 11.12 -19.40 -27.41
N SER A 260 9.89 -19.85 -27.58
CA SER A 260 9.42 -20.56 -28.76
C SER A 260 8.46 -19.66 -29.55
N SER A 261 8.79 -19.38 -30.82
CA SER A 261 7.96 -18.52 -31.68
C SER A 261 6.86 -19.34 -32.39
N ASN A 262 5.80 -18.62 -32.80
CA ASN A 262 4.68 -19.24 -33.52
C ASN A 262 3.98 -20.35 -32.73
N TYR A 263 3.84 -20.19 -31.43
CA TYR A 263 3.14 -21.13 -30.58
C TYR A 263 1.65 -20.81 -30.45
N THR A 264 0.90 -21.89 -30.19
CA THR A 264 -0.53 -21.81 -29.86
C THR A 264 -0.75 -22.46 -28.50
N VAL A 265 -1.54 -21.80 -27.66
CA VAL A 265 -1.96 -22.31 -26.35
C VAL A 265 -3.48 -22.40 -26.32
N LEU A 266 -4.00 -23.56 -26.01
CA LEU A 266 -5.42 -23.83 -25.79
C LEU A 266 -5.72 -23.84 -24.29
N ILE A 267 -6.77 -23.16 -23.91
CA ILE A 267 -7.25 -23.06 -22.52
C ILE A 267 -8.70 -23.54 -22.50
N LYS A 268 -8.99 -24.46 -21.61
CA LYS A 268 -10.35 -24.94 -21.36
C LYS A 268 -10.66 -24.87 -19.88
N ASN A 269 -11.75 -24.22 -19.54
CA ASN A 269 -12.09 -23.87 -18.16
C ASN A 269 -10.93 -23.08 -17.51
N ASP A 270 -10.41 -23.56 -16.39
CA ASP A 270 -9.31 -22.94 -15.62
C ASP A 270 -7.91 -23.47 -16.01
N LYS A 271 -7.81 -24.39 -17.00
CA LYS A 271 -6.56 -25.11 -17.28
C LYS A 271 -6.04 -24.92 -18.70
N ILE A 272 -4.73 -25.06 -18.82
CA ILE A 272 -4.03 -25.19 -20.10
C ILE A 272 -4.32 -26.58 -20.63
N GLU A 273 -5.04 -26.66 -21.74
CA GLU A 273 -5.44 -27.93 -22.37
C GLU A 273 -4.33 -28.45 -23.28
N LYS A 274 -3.73 -27.57 -24.10
CA LYS A 274 -2.69 -27.94 -25.04
C LYS A 274 -1.76 -26.80 -25.37
N THR A 275 -0.50 -27.11 -25.61
CA THR A 275 0.49 -26.17 -26.12
C THR A 275 1.29 -26.81 -27.27
N GLY A 276 1.67 -26.01 -28.25
CA GLY A 276 2.49 -26.49 -29.36
C GLY A 276 2.68 -25.46 -30.46
N THR A 277 3.41 -25.83 -31.53
CA THR A 277 3.53 -24.97 -32.70
C THR A 277 2.18 -24.76 -33.38
N ALA A 278 2.00 -23.65 -34.09
CA ALA A 278 0.77 -23.40 -34.85
C ALA A 278 0.36 -24.56 -35.80
N ALA A 279 1.34 -25.29 -36.34
CA ALA A 279 1.11 -26.44 -37.20
C ALA A 279 0.69 -27.70 -36.43
N SER A 280 0.98 -27.82 -35.14
CA SER A 280 0.73 -29.01 -34.33
C SER A 280 -0.54 -28.93 -33.46
N VAL A 281 -1.16 -27.74 -33.36
CA VAL A 281 -2.34 -27.53 -32.52
C VAL A 281 -3.54 -27.14 -33.39
N THR A 282 -4.53 -28.02 -33.45
CA THR A 282 -5.82 -27.70 -34.07
C THR A 282 -6.69 -26.95 -33.10
N ILE A 283 -7.17 -25.77 -33.50
CA ILE A 283 -8.05 -24.92 -32.69
C ILE A 283 -9.51 -25.38 -32.90
N PRO A 284 -10.24 -25.77 -31.84
CA PRO A 284 -11.66 -26.10 -31.97
C PRO A 284 -12.48 -24.85 -32.38
N SER A 285 -13.48 -25.04 -33.24
CA SER A 285 -14.32 -23.93 -33.73
C SER A 285 -15.10 -23.19 -32.64
N SER A 286 -15.33 -23.83 -31.49
CA SER A 286 -16.01 -23.24 -30.33
C SER A 286 -15.11 -22.32 -29.49
N TYR A 287 -13.79 -22.29 -29.78
CA TYR A 287 -12.86 -21.48 -28.98
C TYR A 287 -12.82 -20.05 -29.47
N LYS A 288 -12.82 -19.10 -28.50
CA LYS A 288 -12.48 -17.70 -28.78
C LYS A 288 -10.99 -17.61 -29.12
N THR A 289 -10.70 -17.24 -30.35
CA THR A 289 -9.31 -17.08 -30.80
C THR A 289 -8.81 -15.65 -30.53
N ILE A 290 -7.64 -15.57 -29.91
CA ILE A 290 -6.86 -14.36 -29.70
C ILE A 290 -5.61 -14.47 -30.56
N ASP A 291 -5.42 -13.49 -31.45
CA ASP A 291 -4.19 -13.40 -32.25
C ASP A 291 -3.10 -12.72 -31.45
N GLY A 292 -2.04 -13.45 -31.16
CA GLY A 292 -0.87 -13.01 -30.43
C GLY A 292 0.35 -12.72 -31.32
N THR A 293 0.12 -12.49 -32.62
CA THR A 293 1.21 -12.13 -33.55
C THR A 293 2.03 -10.96 -33.00
N ASN A 294 3.35 -11.13 -32.95
CA ASN A 294 4.32 -10.22 -32.35
C ASN A 294 4.21 -9.99 -30.83
N LYS A 295 3.33 -10.69 -30.14
CA LYS A 295 3.17 -10.59 -28.69
C LYS A 295 3.96 -11.69 -27.96
N PHE A 296 4.30 -11.38 -26.72
CA PHE A 296 5.02 -12.26 -25.82
C PHE A 296 4.05 -12.84 -24.78
N LEU A 297 3.98 -14.18 -24.73
CA LEU A 297 3.14 -14.89 -23.76
C LEU A 297 4.02 -15.52 -22.68
N MET A 298 3.74 -15.22 -21.42
CA MET A 298 4.45 -15.78 -20.28
C MET A 298 3.50 -16.12 -19.13
N PRO A 299 3.94 -16.94 -18.13
CA PRO A 299 3.15 -17.15 -16.93
C PRO A 299 2.84 -15.82 -16.24
N GLY A 300 1.68 -15.74 -15.61
CA GLY A 300 1.30 -14.56 -14.83
C GLY A 300 2.25 -14.32 -13.66
N LEU A 301 2.47 -13.05 -13.34
CA LEU A 301 3.39 -12.61 -12.32
C LEU A 301 2.91 -13.02 -10.92
N TRP A 302 3.86 -13.17 -10.01
CA TRP A 302 3.66 -13.30 -8.59
C TRP A 302 4.06 -12.00 -7.88
N GLU A 303 3.21 -11.56 -6.96
CA GLU A 303 3.58 -10.62 -5.91
C GLU A 303 3.93 -11.43 -4.65
N MET A 304 5.20 -11.40 -4.23
CA MET A 304 5.68 -12.22 -3.13
C MET A 304 5.71 -11.50 -1.78
N HIS A 305 5.37 -10.22 -1.77
CA HIS A 305 5.23 -9.43 -0.54
C HIS A 305 4.02 -8.50 -0.62
N GLY A 306 2.84 -9.08 -0.70
CA GLY A 306 1.61 -8.29 -0.69
C GLY A 306 0.95 -8.23 0.69
N HIS A 307 0.18 -7.17 0.88
CA HIS A 307 -0.80 -6.98 1.95
C HIS A 307 -2.12 -6.68 1.25
N PHE A 308 -2.87 -7.73 0.92
CA PHE A 308 -3.99 -7.60 -0.01
C PHE A 308 -5.14 -6.75 0.54
N GLY A 309 -5.48 -5.71 -0.21
CA GLY A 309 -6.71 -4.95 -0.09
C GLY A 309 -7.53 -5.05 -1.38
N GLN A 310 -8.86 -4.99 -1.26
CA GLN A 310 -9.71 -5.09 -2.45
C GLN A 310 -9.52 -3.92 -3.44
N GLU A 311 -8.99 -2.79 -2.97
CA GLU A 311 -8.66 -1.62 -3.78
C GLU A 311 -7.45 -1.83 -4.69
N SER A 312 -6.47 -2.63 -4.26
CA SER A 312 -5.27 -2.93 -5.06
C SER A 312 -5.49 -4.04 -6.08
N GLY A 313 -6.42 -4.95 -5.81
CA GLY A 313 -6.65 -6.15 -6.62
C GLY A 313 -6.85 -5.90 -8.10
N PRO A 314 -7.72 -4.97 -8.54
CA PRO A 314 -7.92 -4.65 -9.95
C PRO A 314 -6.64 -4.17 -10.66
N PHE A 315 -5.85 -3.32 -9.98
CA PHE A 315 -4.59 -2.81 -10.54
C PHE A 315 -3.53 -3.92 -10.64
N MET A 316 -3.45 -4.82 -9.65
CA MET A 316 -2.58 -6.00 -9.72
C MET A 316 -2.92 -6.87 -10.94
N ILE A 317 -4.20 -7.14 -11.20
CA ILE A 317 -4.64 -7.87 -12.40
C ILE A 317 -4.27 -7.11 -13.68
N ALA A 318 -4.46 -5.79 -13.72
CA ALA A 318 -4.09 -4.97 -14.88
C ALA A 318 -2.56 -5.00 -15.14
N GLN A 319 -1.76 -5.14 -14.10
CA GLN A 319 -0.31 -5.26 -14.17
C GLN A 319 0.17 -6.70 -14.46
N GLY A 320 -0.74 -7.66 -14.62
CA GLY A 320 -0.39 -9.04 -14.94
C GLY A 320 -0.07 -9.92 -13.74
N VAL A 321 -0.29 -9.44 -12.52
CA VAL A 321 -0.14 -10.26 -11.29
C VAL A 321 -1.34 -11.20 -11.18
N THR A 322 -1.09 -12.50 -11.21
CA THR A 322 -2.14 -13.53 -11.12
C THR A 322 -2.09 -14.32 -9.82
N ASN A 323 -0.98 -14.22 -9.10
CA ASN A 323 -0.78 -14.92 -7.84
C ASN A 323 -0.14 -13.96 -6.82
N LEU A 324 -0.58 -14.10 -5.57
CA LEU A 324 -0.10 -13.29 -4.45
C LEU A 324 0.30 -14.20 -3.29
N ARG A 325 1.42 -13.88 -2.66
CA ARG A 325 1.73 -14.27 -1.31
C ARG A 325 1.40 -13.11 -0.37
N ASP A 326 0.45 -13.32 0.53
CA ASP A 326 0.11 -12.32 1.54
C ASP A 326 1.05 -12.44 2.74
N MET A 327 1.74 -11.35 3.07
CA MET A 327 2.80 -11.31 4.09
C MET A 327 2.32 -10.79 5.45
N GLY A 328 1.02 -10.75 5.66
CA GLY A 328 0.39 -10.42 6.91
C GLY A 328 -0.80 -9.50 6.73
N ASN A 329 -1.92 -9.94 7.27
CA ASN A 329 -3.17 -9.22 7.21
C ASN A 329 -4.05 -9.63 8.40
N GLY A 330 -5.15 -8.90 8.62
CA GLY A 330 -6.15 -9.24 9.60
C GLY A 330 -7.01 -10.45 9.19
N PRO A 331 -7.95 -10.87 10.05
CA PRO A 331 -8.85 -12.00 9.78
C PRO A 331 -9.68 -11.86 8.50
N ILE A 332 -9.84 -10.63 7.99
CA ILE A 332 -10.57 -10.31 6.75
C ILE A 332 -9.96 -11.00 5.51
N LEU A 333 -8.65 -11.31 5.53
CA LEU A 333 -7.94 -11.88 4.39
C LEU A 333 -8.58 -13.15 3.83
N LEU A 334 -9.00 -14.06 4.69
CA LEU A 334 -9.66 -15.30 4.26
C LEU A 334 -10.99 -15.02 3.56
N THR A 335 -11.74 -14.03 4.02
CA THR A 335 -12.97 -13.56 3.37
C THR A 335 -12.67 -12.94 2.01
N LEU A 336 -11.62 -12.14 1.88
CA LEU A 336 -11.20 -11.54 0.60
C LEU A 336 -10.77 -12.62 -0.38
N ARG A 337 -10.02 -13.64 0.06
CA ARG A 337 -9.67 -14.80 -0.75
C ARG A 337 -10.92 -15.51 -1.29
N ASP A 338 -11.91 -15.74 -0.42
CA ASP A 338 -13.16 -16.40 -0.84
C ASP A 338 -13.95 -15.55 -1.84
N LYS A 339 -13.95 -14.22 -1.70
CA LYS A 339 -14.56 -13.30 -2.66
C LYS A 339 -13.86 -13.33 -4.02
N ILE A 340 -12.53 -13.39 -4.06
CA ILE A 340 -11.76 -13.55 -5.30
C ILE A 340 -12.12 -14.88 -5.97
N ASN A 341 -12.13 -15.98 -5.21
CA ASN A 341 -12.44 -17.31 -5.72
C ASN A 341 -13.88 -17.41 -6.29
N LYS A 342 -14.80 -16.59 -5.78
CA LYS A 342 -16.20 -16.50 -6.25
C LYS A 342 -16.41 -15.44 -7.33
N ASP A 343 -15.37 -14.79 -7.82
CA ASP A 343 -15.43 -13.67 -8.76
C ASP A 343 -16.26 -12.45 -8.23
N SER A 344 -16.41 -12.33 -6.94
CA SER A 344 -17.10 -11.19 -6.32
C SER A 344 -16.26 -9.92 -6.35
N ILE A 345 -14.94 -10.04 -6.24
CA ILE A 345 -13.99 -8.95 -6.40
C ILE A 345 -12.87 -9.35 -7.36
N LEU A 346 -12.27 -8.35 -8.01
CA LEU A 346 -11.07 -8.54 -8.82
C LEU A 346 -9.83 -8.62 -7.94
N GLY A 347 -8.93 -9.55 -8.25
CA GLY A 347 -7.64 -9.67 -7.59
C GLY A 347 -6.87 -10.90 -8.04
N PRO A 348 -5.56 -10.97 -7.79
CA PRO A 348 -4.77 -12.18 -7.96
C PRO A 348 -5.26 -13.27 -6.99
N ASN A 349 -4.97 -14.52 -7.31
CA ASN A 349 -5.20 -15.62 -6.36
C ASN A 349 -4.31 -15.42 -5.14
N ILE A 350 -4.89 -15.36 -3.95
CA ILE A 350 -4.14 -15.37 -2.69
C ILE A 350 -3.69 -16.82 -2.45
N THR A 351 -2.53 -17.14 -3.02
CA THR A 351 -2.03 -18.51 -3.20
C THR A 351 -1.25 -19.02 -1.99
N TYR A 352 -0.64 -18.10 -1.23
CA TYR A 352 0.20 -18.42 -0.08
C TYR A 352 0.01 -17.36 1.01
N ILE A 353 -0.18 -17.78 2.25
CA ILE A 353 -0.59 -16.88 3.33
C ILE A 353 0.34 -16.99 4.52
N SER A 354 0.78 -15.83 5.04
CA SER A 354 1.62 -15.71 6.22
C SER A 354 0.81 -15.37 7.47
N GLY A 355 0.94 -16.17 8.52
CA GLY A 355 0.46 -15.84 9.85
C GLY A 355 1.41 -14.81 10.50
N PHE A 356 0.96 -13.58 10.67
CA PHE A 356 1.75 -12.51 11.26
C PHE A 356 1.73 -12.61 12.78
N ILE A 357 2.91 -12.58 13.42
CA ILE A 357 3.06 -12.61 14.87
C ILE A 357 4.03 -11.50 15.30
N ASP A 358 3.59 -10.68 16.27
CA ASP A 358 4.46 -9.70 16.91
C ASP A 358 4.19 -9.64 18.41
N GLN A 359 5.15 -9.13 19.19
CA GLN A 359 4.99 -8.96 20.63
C GLN A 359 4.25 -7.67 20.94
N ALA A 360 3.36 -7.74 21.94
CA ALA A 360 2.62 -6.60 22.47
C ALA A 360 3.55 -5.52 23.02
N GLY A 361 3.17 -4.26 22.81
CA GLY A 361 3.93 -3.10 23.26
C GLY A 361 3.74 -1.89 22.33
N PRO A 362 4.44 -0.78 22.62
CA PRO A 362 4.24 0.49 21.87
C PRO A 362 4.71 0.41 20.41
N TYR A 363 5.46 -0.63 20.05
CA TYR A 363 5.96 -0.87 18.70
C TYR A 363 5.33 -2.10 18.03
N ALA A 364 4.30 -2.70 18.64
CA ALA A 364 3.62 -3.85 18.08
C ALA A 364 3.15 -3.59 16.64
N GLY A 365 3.21 -4.61 15.79
CA GLY A 365 2.68 -4.55 14.43
C GLY A 365 1.18 -4.25 14.41
N PRO A 366 0.64 -3.76 13.29
CA PRO A 366 -0.74 -3.27 13.23
C PRO A 366 -1.77 -4.39 13.05
N THR A 367 -1.36 -5.65 12.89
CA THR A 367 -2.25 -6.75 12.51
C THR A 367 -1.74 -8.09 13.03
N GLY A 368 -2.53 -9.15 12.83
CA GLY A 368 -2.17 -10.52 13.16
C GLY A 368 -2.31 -10.86 14.64
N ALA A 369 -1.51 -11.82 15.12
CA ALA A 369 -1.46 -12.21 16.51
C ALA A 369 -0.46 -11.34 17.28
N ILE A 370 -0.96 -10.50 18.18
CA ILE A 370 -0.16 -9.68 19.09
C ILE A 370 -0.09 -10.45 20.42
N ILE A 371 1.10 -10.95 20.76
CA ILE A 371 1.33 -11.89 21.84
C ILE A 371 2.05 -11.25 23.03
N HIS A 372 1.75 -11.69 24.25
CA HIS A 372 2.37 -11.18 25.47
C HIS A 372 3.46 -12.11 26.02
N ASN A 373 3.48 -13.36 25.59
CA ASN A 373 4.43 -14.38 26.03
C ASN A 373 4.62 -15.46 24.96
N LEU A 374 5.61 -16.33 25.15
CA LEU A 374 5.93 -17.42 24.23
C LEU A 374 4.78 -18.40 24.02
N ASP A 375 4.04 -18.75 25.07
CA ASP A 375 2.95 -19.74 24.98
C ASP A 375 1.82 -19.25 24.08
N GLU A 376 1.48 -17.96 24.15
CA GLU A 376 0.55 -17.33 23.21
C GLU A 376 1.05 -17.41 21.77
N GLY A 377 2.37 -17.23 21.55
CA GLY A 377 2.98 -17.36 20.24
C GLY A 377 2.92 -18.77 19.67
N LEU A 378 3.22 -19.77 20.49
CA LEU A 378 3.09 -21.18 20.12
C LEU A 378 1.65 -21.55 19.76
N LYS A 379 0.68 -21.06 20.55
CA LYS A 379 -0.75 -21.24 20.26
C LYS A 379 -1.17 -20.51 18.99
N ALA A 380 -0.69 -19.30 18.74
CA ALA A 380 -0.99 -18.56 17.51
C ALA A 380 -0.55 -19.33 16.25
N ILE A 381 0.59 -20.04 16.31
CA ILE A 381 1.06 -20.88 15.20
C ILE A 381 0.08 -22.04 14.96
N ASP A 382 -0.41 -22.71 16.01
CA ASP A 382 -1.43 -23.76 15.87
C ASP A 382 -2.73 -23.19 15.25
N ASP A 383 -3.17 -22.02 15.73
CA ASP A 383 -4.38 -21.36 15.24
C ASP A 383 -4.24 -20.98 13.76
N TYR A 384 -3.08 -20.47 13.33
CA TYR A 384 -2.80 -20.18 11.92
C TYR A 384 -2.79 -21.44 11.06
N LYS A 385 -2.13 -22.51 11.53
CA LYS A 385 -2.13 -23.79 10.81
C LYS A 385 -3.54 -24.32 10.61
N ASN A 386 -4.36 -24.31 11.66
CA ASN A 386 -5.75 -24.78 11.62
C ASN A 386 -6.63 -23.96 10.67
N LYS A 387 -6.32 -22.67 10.47
CA LYS A 387 -6.99 -21.79 9.52
C LYS A 387 -6.45 -21.91 8.08
N GLY A 388 -5.46 -22.76 7.83
CA GLY A 388 -4.90 -23.02 6.50
C GLY A 388 -3.89 -21.98 6.05
N TYR A 389 -3.16 -21.36 6.98
CA TYR A 389 -2.00 -20.54 6.67
C TYR A 389 -0.80 -21.42 6.33
N ASP A 390 0.06 -20.93 5.44
CA ASP A 390 1.15 -21.70 4.84
C ASP A 390 2.50 -21.47 5.53
N GLN A 391 2.71 -20.29 6.11
CA GLN A 391 3.96 -19.90 6.79
C GLN A 391 3.69 -18.92 7.94
N ILE A 392 4.73 -18.65 8.74
CA ILE A 392 4.70 -17.66 9.83
C ILE A 392 5.62 -16.49 9.46
N LYS A 393 5.14 -15.26 9.67
CA LYS A 393 5.93 -14.02 9.59
C LYS A 393 6.15 -13.49 11.01
N LEU A 394 7.37 -13.56 11.51
CA LEU A 394 7.77 -12.90 12.75
C LEU A 394 8.11 -11.43 12.49
N TYR A 395 7.78 -10.56 13.45
CA TYR A 395 7.96 -9.13 13.28
C TYR A 395 8.96 -8.54 14.29
N SER A 396 9.17 -7.22 14.23
CA SER A 396 10.31 -6.56 14.86
C SER A 396 10.30 -6.51 16.38
N SER A 397 9.13 -6.67 17.02
CA SER A 397 9.02 -6.59 18.50
C SER A 397 9.16 -7.94 19.20
N ILE A 398 9.24 -9.05 18.47
CA ILE A 398 9.42 -10.39 19.04
C ILE A 398 10.71 -10.43 19.88
N ASP A 399 10.61 -10.98 21.09
CA ASP A 399 11.78 -11.25 21.94
C ASP A 399 12.73 -12.23 21.21
N PRO A 400 14.02 -11.89 21.02
CA PRO A 400 14.97 -12.76 20.35
C PRO A 400 15.02 -14.19 20.87
N SER A 401 14.80 -14.40 22.18
CA SER A 401 14.79 -15.73 22.80
C SER A 401 13.59 -16.58 22.35
N TRP A 402 12.52 -15.98 21.85
CA TRP A 402 11.32 -16.70 21.37
C TRP A 402 11.44 -17.14 19.91
N VAL A 403 12.35 -16.57 19.13
CA VAL A 403 12.49 -16.88 17.70
C VAL A 403 12.71 -18.36 17.46
N LYS A 404 13.69 -18.95 18.15
CA LYS A 404 14.03 -20.38 17.98
C LYS A 404 12.88 -21.33 18.34
N PRO A 405 12.20 -21.22 19.50
CA PRO A 405 11.06 -22.09 19.81
C PRO A 405 9.86 -21.86 18.89
N LEU A 406 9.57 -20.61 18.46
CA LEU A 406 8.52 -20.33 17.50
C LEU A 406 8.82 -20.95 16.12
N ALA A 407 10.06 -20.82 15.64
CA ALA A 407 10.48 -21.44 14.39
C ALA A 407 10.41 -22.97 14.45
N ALA A 408 10.89 -23.58 15.52
CA ALA A 408 10.80 -25.03 15.72
C ALA A 408 9.34 -25.52 15.71
N LYS A 409 8.42 -24.78 16.34
CA LYS A 409 6.99 -25.09 16.34
C LYS A 409 6.42 -25.00 14.92
N ALA A 410 6.70 -23.93 14.19
CA ALA A 410 6.23 -23.76 12.81
C ALA A 410 6.73 -24.91 11.91
N HIS A 411 8.01 -25.24 12.00
CA HIS A 411 8.61 -26.33 11.22
C HIS A 411 7.99 -27.70 11.56
N SER A 412 7.66 -27.96 12.84
CA SER A 412 6.98 -29.20 13.23
C SER A 412 5.61 -29.39 12.58
N LEU A 413 4.98 -28.29 12.15
CA LEU A 413 3.71 -28.27 11.43
C LEU A 413 3.88 -28.15 9.90
N GLY A 414 5.12 -28.20 9.40
CA GLY A 414 5.42 -28.04 7.98
C GLY A 414 5.20 -26.61 7.45
N MET A 415 5.31 -25.61 8.32
CA MET A 415 5.22 -24.19 7.98
C MET A 415 6.63 -23.59 7.91
N ARG A 416 6.87 -22.71 6.90
CA ARG A 416 8.09 -21.91 6.81
C ARG A 416 8.04 -20.74 7.79
N VAL A 417 9.20 -20.19 8.09
CA VAL A 417 9.36 -18.98 8.93
C VAL A 417 10.08 -17.90 8.15
N CYS A 418 9.50 -16.72 8.11
CA CYS A 418 10.07 -15.54 7.46
C CYS A 418 9.79 -14.29 8.31
N GLY A 419 10.28 -13.16 7.86
CA GLY A 419 9.84 -11.87 8.42
C GLY A 419 10.95 -10.86 8.60
N HIS A 420 10.65 -9.89 9.44
CA HIS A 420 11.60 -8.90 9.91
C HIS A 420 12.61 -9.54 10.87
N ILE A 421 13.73 -8.89 11.02
CA ILE A 421 14.67 -9.27 12.08
C ILE A 421 14.23 -8.57 13.37
N PRO A 422 13.98 -9.31 14.44
CA PRO A 422 13.63 -8.74 15.74
C PRO A 422 14.67 -7.73 16.23
N SER A 423 14.24 -6.74 16.99
CA SER A 423 15.16 -5.83 17.66
C SER A 423 16.11 -6.61 18.57
N HIS A 424 17.35 -6.19 18.65
CA HIS A 424 18.42 -6.88 19.40
C HIS A 424 18.79 -8.27 18.84
N MET A 425 18.64 -8.44 17.53
CA MET A 425 19.05 -9.63 16.80
C MET A 425 19.61 -9.23 15.43
N THR A 426 20.60 -9.95 14.93
CA THR A 426 21.11 -9.84 13.56
C THR A 426 20.37 -10.79 12.62
N ALA A 427 20.43 -10.53 11.31
CA ALA A 427 19.89 -11.46 10.32
C ALA A 427 20.59 -12.83 10.39
N SER A 428 21.88 -12.85 10.66
CA SER A 428 22.68 -14.06 10.84
C SER A 428 22.18 -14.92 12.00
N GLU A 429 21.81 -14.31 13.13
CA GLU A 429 21.27 -15.00 14.30
C GLU A 429 19.84 -15.49 14.08
N ALA A 430 19.00 -14.70 13.40
CA ALA A 430 17.66 -15.11 13.02
C ALA A 430 17.67 -16.35 12.10
N ILE A 431 18.59 -16.40 11.14
CA ILE A 431 18.82 -17.57 10.30
C ILE A 431 19.26 -18.78 11.14
N ASP A 432 20.13 -18.59 12.12
CA ASP A 432 20.58 -19.66 13.02
C ASP A 432 19.43 -20.12 13.94
N ALA A 433 18.51 -19.22 14.27
CA ALA A 433 17.32 -19.53 15.08
C ALA A 433 16.19 -20.22 14.29
N GLY A 434 16.32 -20.31 12.94
CA GLY A 434 15.37 -21.10 12.14
C GLY A 434 14.56 -20.30 11.10
N TYR A 435 14.97 -19.10 10.70
CA TYR A 435 14.38 -18.43 9.55
C TYR A 435 14.70 -19.18 8.25
N ASP A 436 13.68 -19.34 7.41
CA ASP A 436 13.81 -19.89 6.05
C ASP A 436 13.93 -18.77 5.00
N GLU A 437 13.60 -17.54 5.39
CA GLU A 437 13.60 -16.38 4.49
C GLU A 437 13.73 -15.08 5.30
N VAL A 438 14.56 -14.18 4.84
CA VAL A 438 14.65 -12.80 5.34
C VAL A 438 13.88 -11.90 4.38
N THR A 439 12.92 -11.11 4.88
CA THR A 439 12.18 -10.14 4.08
C THR A 439 12.79 -8.76 4.22
N HIS A 440 12.66 -7.97 3.16
CA HIS A 440 13.17 -6.61 3.03
C HIS A 440 14.70 -6.50 3.08
N ILE A 441 15.24 -5.85 2.06
CA ILE A 441 16.69 -5.69 1.92
C ILE A 441 17.31 -4.90 3.09
N ASN A 442 16.60 -3.92 3.66
CA ASN A 442 17.12 -3.19 4.81
C ASN A 442 17.32 -4.08 6.04
N MET A 443 16.45 -5.08 6.27
CA MET A 443 16.60 -6.03 7.38
C MET A 443 17.85 -6.88 7.22
N LEU A 444 18.18 -7.24 5.99
CA LEU A 444 19.43 -7.94 5.70
C LEU A 444 20.64 -7.01 5.90
N MET A 445 20.54 -5.74 5.46
CA MET A 445 21.64 -4.75 5.61
C MET A 445 21.89 -4.38 7.07
N LEU A 446 20.87 -4.42 7.93
CA LEU A 446 21.02 -4.16 9.37
C LEU A 446 21.94 -5.17 10.08
N ASN A 447 22.18 -6.35 9.49
CA ASN A 447 23.13 -7.33 10.01
C ASN A 447 24.52 -6.72 10.29
N PHE A 448 24.94 -5.73 9.50
CA PHE A 448 26.26 -5.12 9.55
C PHE A 448 26.40 -4.00 10.60
N PHE A 449 25.36 -3.73 11.36
CA PHE A 449 25.36 -2.72 12.42
C PHE A 449 25.21 -3.31 13.83
N GLY A 450 25.22 -4.65 13.92
CA GLY A 450 25.15 -5.39 15.18
C GLY A 450 23.72 -5.52 15.74
N ASP A 451 23.64 -6.20 16.89
CA ASP A 451 22.39 -6.57 17.55
C ASP A 451 21.79 -5.45 18.45
N THR A 452 22.51 -4.35 18.63
CA THR A 452 22.06 -3.23 19.46
C THR A 452 21.11 -2.26 18.74
N VAL A 453 20.84 -2.51 17.45
CA VAL A 453 20.00 -1.64 16.63
C VAL A 453 18.54 -1.76 17.00
N GLU A 454 17.91 -0.60 17.30
CA GLU A 454 16.47 -0.52 17.48
C GLU A 454 15.76 -0.60 16.13
N THR A 455 15.26 -1.78 15.77
CA THR A 455 14.61 -2.04 14.47
C THR A 455 13.09 -1.80 14.47
N ARG A 456 12.49 -1.49 15.62
CA ARG A 456 11.04 -1.31 15.75
C ARG A 456 10.52 0.06 15.27
N ASN A 457 11.41 1.03 15.16
CA ASN A 457 11.09 2.42 14.78
C ASN A 457 11.79 2.85 13.47
N MET A 458 11.84 4.16 13.22
CA MET A 458 12.47 4.74 12.01
C MET A 458 13.96 4.43 11.85
N ASN A 459 14.66 4.03 12.92
CA ASN A 459 16.09 3.75 12.84
C ASN A 459 16.39 2.60 11.88
N ARG A 460 15.48 1.63 11.72
CA ARG A 460 15.64 0.54 10.74
C ARG A 460 15.82 1.02 9.29
N PHE A 461 15.33 2.20 8.98
CA PHE A 461 15.49 2.85 7.67
C PHE A 461 16.63 3.84 7.67
N LYS A 462 16.63 4.76 8.65
CA LYS A 462 17.62 5.84 8.72
C LYS A 462 19.04 5.33 8.82
N LEU A 463 19.28 4.33 9.67
CA LEU A 463 20.64 3.78 9.85
C LEU A 463 21.19 3.19 8.55
N VAL A 464 20.37 2.45 7.80
CA VAL A 464 20.76 1.91 6.50
C VAL A 464 20.98 3.04 5.49
N GLY A 465 20.11 4.06 5.46
CA GLY A 465 20.27 5.22 4.58
C GLY A 465 21.55 6.01 4.86
N GLU A 466 21.82 6.26 6.14
CA GLU A 466 22.95 7.08 6.61
C GLU A 466 24.32 6.36 6.54
N LYS A 467 24.34 5.04 6.71
CA LYS A 467 25.58 4.27 6.87
C LYS A 467 25.73 3.08 5.91
N GLY A 468 24.69 2.70 5.18
CA GLY A 468 24.72 1.54 4.29
C GLY A 468 25.81 1.61 3.22
N TYR A 469 26.18 2.82 2.80
CA TYR A 469 27.27 3.04 1.84
C TYR A 469 28.64 2.52 2.29
N SER A 470 28.86 2.36 3.59
CA SER A 470 30.13 1.90 4.15
C SER A 470 30.28 0.38 4.21
N ILE A 471 29.22 -0.38 3.90
CA ILE A 471 29.24 -1.84 3.96
C ILE A 471 30.06 -2.38 2.80
N ASP A 472 31.11 -3.14 3.12
CA ASP A 472 31.92 -3.86 2.15
C ASP A 472 31.30 -5.23 1.84
N LEU A 473 30.59 -5.31 0.71
CA LEU A 473 29.96 -6.55 0.26
C LEU A 473 30.94 -7.66 -0.10
N LYS A 474 32.22 -7.34 -0.31
CA LYS A 474 33.29 -8.32 -0.56
C LYS A 474 34.08 -8.67 0.71
N GLY A 475 33.80 -7.96 1.80
CA GLY A 475 34.42 -8.19 3.10
C GLY A 475 33.98 -9.53 3.73
N ALA A 476 34.79 -9.99 4.68
CA ALA A 476 34.61 -11.31 5.32
C ALA A 476 33.20 -11.48 5.95
N GLU A 477 32.66 -10.45 6.57
CA GLU A 477 31.35 -10.50 7.23
C GLU A 477 30.21 -10.70 6.22
N ALA A 478 30.18 -9.92 5.13
CA ALA A 478 29.17 -10.06 4.09
C ALA A 478 29.25 -11.43 3.40
N GLN A 479 30.45 -11.89 3.10
CA GLN A 479 30.67 -13.19 2.48
C GLN A 479 30.28 -14.35 3.42
N ALA A 480 30.51 -14.21 4.73
CA ALA A 480 30.04 -15.18 5.72
C ALA A 480 28.51 -15.26 5.80
N LEU A 481 27.80 -14.11 5.79
CA LEU A 481 26.35 -14.07 5.76
C LEU A 481 25.80 -14.72 4.47
N ILE A 482 26.33 -14.34 3.30
CA ILE A 482 25.93 -14.91 2.00
C ILE A 482 26.18 -16.42 1.99
N LYS A 483 27.33 -16.88 2.47
CA LYS A 483 27.62 -18.31 2.59
C LYS A 483 26.62 -19.02 3.50
N LYS A 484 26.30 -18.44 4.66
CA LYS A 484 25.28 -18.98 5.59
C LYS A 484 23.92 -19.10 4.93
N MET A 485 23.46 -18.06 4.23
CA MET A 485 22.20 -18.08 3.48
C MET A 485 22.19 -19.21 2.44
N LYS A 486 23.28 -19.38 1.70
CA LYS A 486 23.43 -20.44 0.71
C LYS A 486 23.41 -21.83 1.34
N ASP A 487 24.22 -22.06 2.38
CA ASP A 487 24.36 -23.37 3.03
C ASP A 487 23.04 -23.83 3.68
N LYS A 488 22.25 -22.88 4.19
CA LYS A 488 20.94 -23.15 4.81
C LYS A 488 19.75 -22.99 3.86
N ASN A 489 19.99 -22.72 2.57
CA ASN A 489 18.95 -22.52 1.55
C ASN A 489 17.94 -21.43 1.93
N ILE A 490 18.44 -20.30 2.47
CA ILE A 490 17.64 -19.16 2.86
C ILE A 490 17.20 -18.37 1.63
N ALA A 491 15.92 -18.09 1.50
CA ALA A 491 15.40 -17.21 0.46
C ALA A 491 15.45 -15.73 0.88
N HIS A 492 15.32 -14.84 -0.09
CA HIS A 492 15.23 -13.41 0.15
C HIS A 492 14.16 -12.76 -0.72
N ASP A 493 13.41 -11.88 -0.10
CA ASP A 493 12.39 -11.03 -0.69
C ASP A 493 12.76 -9.57 -0.42
N PRO A 494 13.44 -8.89 -1.38
CA PRO A 494 14.09 -7.59 -1.15
C PRO A 494 13.15 -6.42 -0.97
N THR A 495 12.04 -6.36 -1.69
CA THR A 495 11.14 -5.19 -1.78
C THR A 495 11.90 -3.89 -2.09
N ILE A 496 12.86 -3.93 -3.00
CA ILE A 496 13.79 -2.82 -3.24
C ILE A 496 13.10 -1.57 -3.79
N SER A 497 12.03 -1.73 -4.56
CA SER A 497 11.26 -0.62 -5.14
C SER A 497 10.65 0.29 -4.06
N THR A 498 10.23 -0.28 -2.93
CA THR A 498 9.72 0.49 -1.77
C THR A 498 10.81 1.37 -1.16
N PHE A 499 12.05 0.89 -1.14
CA PHE A 499 13.19 1.67 -0.61
C PHE A 499 13.67 2.76 -1.58
N GLU A 500 13.40 2.64 -2.87
CA GLU A 500 13.76 3.67 -3.84
C GLU A 500 13.09 5.01 -3.50
N ASP A 501 11.77 5.01 -3.38
CA ASP A 501 11.04 6.23 -3.02
C ASP A 501 11.42 6.74 -1.63
N MET A 502 11.55 5.84 -0.67
CA MET A 502 11.90 6.22 0.70
C MET A 502 13.26 6.92 0.78
N PHE A 503 14.28 6.40 0.07
CA PHE A 503 15.68 6.83 0.23
C PHE A 503 16.12 7.88 -0.77
N ILE A 504 15.56 7.88 -1.99
CA ILE A 504 16.01 8.78 -3.05
C ILE A 504 14.90 9.58 -3.72
N GLY A 505 13.65 9.36 -3.30
CA GLY A 505 12.51 10.17 -3.75
C GLY A 505 12.67 11.62 -3.30
N LEU A 506 12.61 12.56 -4.23
CA LEU A 506 12.72 13.99 -3.97
C LEU A 506 11.37 14.68 -4.17
N PRO A 507 11.00 15.61 -3.29
CA PRO A 507 9.80 16.41 -3.49
C PRO A 507 9.82 17.14 -4.83
N GLY A 508 8.71 17.12 -5.54
CA GLY A 508 8.57 17.74 -6.86
C GLY A 508 9.20 16.98 -8.02
N LYS A 509 9.81 15.83 -7.73
CA LYS A 509 10.27 14.89 -8.75
C LYS A 509 9.36 13.67 -8.76
N PRO A 510 8.96 13.19 -9.95
CA PRO A 510 8.15 11.98 -10.00
C PRO A 510 8.91 10.79 -9.39
N SER A 511 8.21 10.02 -8.58
CA SER A 511 8.72 8.71 -8.15
C SER A 511 9.09 7.87 -9.37
N PRO A 512 10.28 7.23 -9.40
CA PRO A 512 10.75 6.45 -10.54
C PRO A 512 9.75 5.40 -11.03
N VAL A 513 9.02 4.78 -10.11
CA VAL A 513 7.99 3.77 -10.42
C VAL A 513 6.89 4.30 -11.34
N TYR A 514 6.57 5.60 -11.25
CA TYR A 514 5.51 6.24 -12.04
C TYR A 514 5.99 6.99 -13.27
N ILE A 515 7.29 7.27 -13.44
CA ILE A 515 7.82 8.02 -14.60
C ILE A 515 7.26 7.50 -15.94
N PRO A 516 7.26 6.17 -16.21
CA PRO A 516 6.80 5.65 -17.50
C PRO A 516 5.32 5.89 -17.79
N ILE A 517 4.50 6.07 -16.74
CA ILE A 517 3.04 6.17 -16.83
C ILE A 517 2.49 7.52 -16.37
N LEU A 518 3.34 8.46 -15.99
CA LEU A 518 2.99 9.72 -15.34
C LEU A 518 1.92 10.54 -16.07
N ASN A 519 1.95 10.54 -17.40
CA ASN A 519 1.01 11.30 -18.24
C ASN A 519 -0.39 10.65 -18.33
N TYR A 520 -0.53 9.44 -17.86
CA TYR A 520 -1.77 8.65 -17.89
C TYR A 520 -2.47 8.61 -16.53
N LEU A 521 -1.77 9.04 -15.48
CA LEU A 521 -2.31 9.06 -14.12
C LEU A 521 -3.36 10.17 -13.95
N PRO A 522 -4.42 9.92 -13.16
CA PRO A 522 -5.28 10.98 -12.66
C PRO A 522 -4.49 12.04 -11.90
N ALA A 523 -4.99 13.27 -11.88
CA ALA A 523 -4.29 14.42 -11.29
C ALA A 523 -3.83 14.17 -9.83
N GLU A 524 -4.69 13.59 -9.01
CA GLU A 524 -4.38 13.28 -7.60
C GLU A 524 -3.27 12.24 -7.46
N VAL A 525 -3.35 11.16 -8.24
CA VAL A 525 -2.32 10.11 -8.22
C VAL A 525 -0.99 10.65 -8.70
N LYS A 526 -1.02 11.51 -9.74
CA LYS A 526 0.18 12.20 -10.24
C LYS A 526 0.80 13.11 -9.19
N ARG A 527 -0.01 13.84 -8.41
CA ARG A 527 0.48 14.70 -7.32
C ARG A 527 1.11 13.85 -6.21
N SER A 528 0.45 12.78 -5.79
CA SER A 528 1.00 11.85 -4.80
C SER A 528 2.34 11.24 -5.22
N ALA A 529 2.50 10.95 -6.52
CA ALA A 529 3.75 10.46 -7.09
C ALA A 529 4.92 11.47 -7.03
N MET A 530 4.67 12.72 -6.64
CA MET A 530 5.68 13.78 -6.50
C MET A 530 5.98 14.15 -5.04
N SER A 531 5.44 13.43 -4.06
CA SER A 531 5.57 13.77 -2.64
C SER A 531 6.99 13.61 -2.09
N GLY A 532 7.82 12.76 -2.70
CA GLY A 532 9.16 12.43 -2.23
C GLY A 532 9.16 11.45 -1.06
N GLY A 533 10.36 11.12 -0.57
CA GLY A 533 10.59 10.16 0.52
C GLY A 533 10.90 10.83 1.87
N PHE A 534 11.76 10.16 2.67
CA PHE A 534 12.16 10.64 4.01
C PHE A 534 13.08 11.85 3.98
N ILE A 535 13.77 12.10 2.87
CA ILE A 535 14.83 13.09 2.82
C ILE A 535 14.19 14.47 2.87
N GLY A 536 14.34 15.12 4.02
CA GLY A 536 13.93 16.50 4.22
C GLY A 536 15.00 17.52 3.85
N ASP A 537 16.26 17.08 3.65
CA ASP A 537 17.43 17.93 3.43
C ASP A 537 18.26 17.38 2.27
N ASP A 538 18.49 18.20 1.25
CA ASP A 538 19.28 17.88 0.07
C ASP A 538 20.72 17.44 0.41
N SER A 539 21.26 17.88 1.57
CA SER A 539 22.63 17.50 2.00
C SER A 539 22.79 16.00 2.24
N GLN A 540 21.71 15.28 2.56
CA GLN A 540 21.73 13.85 2.84
C GLN A 540 21.54 12.97 1.59
N ILE A 541 21.00 13.54 0.50
CA ILE A 541 20.57 12.76 -0.67
C ILE A 541 21.70 11.92 -1.26
N GLU A 542 22.92 12.45 -1.34
CA GLU A 542 24.05 11.73 -1.93
C GLU A 542 24.51 10.53 -1.06
N THR A 543 24.39 10.64 0.25
CA THR A 543 24.67 9.53 1.19
C THR A 543 23.62 8.43 1.04
N TYR A 544 22.36 8.79 0.98
CA TYR A 544 21.26 7.85 0.81
C TYR A 544 21.31 7.15 -0.56
N LYS A 545 21.64 7.88 -1.64
CA LYS A 545 21.87 7.28 -2.97
C LYS A 545 22.97 6.23 -2.94
N LYS A 546 24.12 6.54 -2.32
CA LYS A 546 25.22 5.58 -2.19
C LYS A 546 24.79 4.35 -1.38
N SER A 547 24.06 4.54 -0.30
CA SER A 547 23.53 3.45 0.52
C SER A 547 22.53 2.59 -0.26
N PHE A 548 21.63 3.23 -1.02
CA PHE A 548 20.69 2.53 -1.88
C PHE A 548 21.39 1.72 -2.99
N ASP A 549 22.47 2.26 -3.57
CA ASP A 549 23.29 1.51 -4.52
C ASP A 549 23.96 0.28 -3.90
N VAL A 550 24.36 0.34 -2.63
CA VAL A 550 24.90 -0.84 -1.93
C VAL A 550 23.78 -1.85 -1.66
N MET A 551 22.57 -1.42 -1.30
CA MET A 551 21.41 -2.32 -1.16
C MET A 551 21.11 -3.06 -2.47
N LYS A 552 21.10 -2.35 -3.60
CA LYS A 552 20.93 -2.95 -4.93
C LYS A 552 22.05 -3.96 -5.23
N LYS A 553 23.29 -3.61 -4.98
CA LYS A 553 24.46 -4.50 -5.18
C LYS A 553 24.38 -5.76 -4.30
N MET A 554 23.84 -5.67 -3.07
CA MET A 554 23.62 -6.85 -2.24
C MET A 554 22.67 -7.83 -2.92
N ILE A 555 21.59 -7.37 -3.55
CA ILE A 555 20.68 -8.25 -4.31
C ILE A 555 21.44 -8.98 -5.43
N LYS A 556 22.32 -8.26 -6.13
CA LYS A 556 23.16 -8.88 -7.18
C LYS A 556 24.12 -9.92 -6.61
N GLU A 557 24.73 -9.66 -5.46
CA GLU A 557 25.59 -10.64 -4.76
C GLU A 557 24.81 -11.90 -4.37
N LEU A 558 23.58 -11.74 -3.86
CA LEU A 558 22.71 -12.88 -3.53
C LEU A 558 22.41 -13.73 -4.77
N TYR A 559 22.03 -13.06 -5.88
CA TYR A 559 21.78 -13.75 -7.15
C TYR A 559 23.03 -14.49 -7.68
N ASP A 560 24.19 -13.84 -7.70
CA ASP A 560 25.44 -14.43 -8.20
C ASP A 560 25.86 -15.66 -7.39
N ASN A 561 25.56 -15.66 -6.08
CA ASN A 561 25.79 -16.77 -5.18
C ASN A 561 24.68 -17.84 -5.20
N LYS A 562 23.67 -17.71 -6.11
CA LYS A 562 22.56 -18.66 -6.30
C LYS A 562 21.62 -18.76 -5.11
N ILE A 563 21.50 -17.70 -4.33
CA ILE A 563 20.44 -17.58 -3.32
C ILE A 563 19.12 -17.31 -4.04
N THR A 564 18.06 -17.94 -3.56
CA THR A 564 16.72 -17.73 -4.12
C THR A 564 16.24 -16.31 -3.77
N VAL A 565 16.17 -15.46 -4.79
CA VAL A 565 15.54 -14.12 -4.71
C VAL A 565 14.21 -14.18 -5.43
N VAL A 566 13.16 -13.62 -4.82
CA VAL A 566 11.80 -13.53 -5.39
C VAL A 566 11.36 -12.07 -5.49
N SER A 567 10.39 -11.79 -6.36
CA SER A 567 9.85 -10.44 -6.55
C SER A 567 8.72 -10.16 -5.57
N GLY A 568 8.94 -9.29 -4.62
CA GLY A 568 7.94 -8.75 -3.72
C GLY A 568 8.07 -7.23 -3.61
N THR A 569 7.00 -6.52 -3.32
CA THR A 569 7.00 -5.04 -3.38
C THR A 569 6.57 -4.33 -2.12
N ASP A 570 5.87 -5.00 -1.20
CA ASP A 570 5.28 -4.38 0.00
C ASP A 570 4.35 -3.18 -0.33
N GLY A 571 3.51 -3.37 -1.37
CA GLY A 571 2.55 -2.36 -1.82
C GLY A 571 2.96 -1.54 -3.06
N GLY A 572 4.10 -1.87 -3.67
CA GLY A 572 4.58 -1.25 -4.90
C GLY A 572 4.04 -1.89 -6.19
N ILE A 573 4.77 -1.71 -7.28
CA ILE A 573 4.49 -2.26 -8.61
C ILE A 573 5.52 -3.33 -8.94
N VAL A 574 5.10 -4.61 -9.04
CA VAL A 574 6.00 -5.76 -9.32
C VAL A 574 6.86 -5.53 -10.56
N GLN A 575 6.30 -4.93 -11.60
CA GLN A 575 7.01 -4.66 -12.83
C GLN A 575 8.24 -3.76 -12.60
N HIS A 576 8.11 -2.77 -11.72
CA HIS A 576 9.25 -1.89 -11.36
C HIS A 576 10.33 -2.63 -10.56
N GLU A 577 9.94 -3.51 -9.67
CA GLU A 577 10.88 -4.40 -8.97
C GLU A 577 11.72 -5.22 -9.97
N LEU A 578 11.08 -5.74 -11.03
CA LEU A 578 11.77 -6.51 -12.08
C LEU A 578 12.69 -5.62 -12.94
N GLU A 579 12.27 -4.39 -13.24
CA GLU A 579 13.11 -3.40 -13.93
C GLU A 579 14.41 -3.15 -13.14
N MET A 580 14.30 -2.95 -11.83
CA MET A 580 15.45 -2.76 -10.96
C MET A 580 16.40 -3.98 -10.94
N TYR A 581 15.85 -5.20 -10.94
CA TYR A 581 16.69 -6.41 -11.02
C TYR A 581 17.43 -6.51 -12.37
N SER A 582 16.76 -6.14 -13.46
CA SER A 582 17.38 -6.05 -14.79
C SER A 582 18.51 -5.01 -14.84
N ASP A 583 18.29 -3.84 -14.24
CA ASP A 583 19.26 -2.74 -14.17
C ASP A 583 20.53 -3.13 -13.36
N LEU A 584 20.42 -4.11 -12.46
CA LEU A 584 21.57 -4.72 -11.77
C LEU A 584 22.39 -5.67 -12.65
N GLY A 585 22.00 -5.86 -13.91
CA GLY A 585 22.67 -6.78 -14.84
C GLY A 585 22.32 -8.25 -14.57
N ILE A 586 21.20 -8.53 -13.91
CA ILE A 586 20.65 -9.88 -13.86
C ILE A 586 19.99 -10.15 -15.22
N PRO A 587 20.30 -11.27 -15.90
CA PRO A 587 19.72 -11.58 -17.20
C PRO A 587 18.19 -11.55 -17.17
N ASN A 588 17.56 -10.88 -18.12
CA ASN A 588 16.08 -10.70 -18.14
C ASN A 588 15.33 -12.03 -18.04
N ALA A 589 15.83 -13.10 -18.64
CA ALA A 589 15.25 -14.42 -18.50
C ALA A 589 15.19 -14.91 -17.04
N ASP A 590 16.22 -14.63 -16.26
CA ASP A 590 16.27 -15.01 -14.86
C ASP A 590 15.42 -14.06 -13.99
N VAL A 591 15.37 -12.77 -14.32
CA VAL A 591 14.44 -11.81 -13.70
C VAL A 591 12.99 -12.28 -13.87
N LEU A 592 12.59 -12.68 -15.07
CA LEU A 592 11.23 -13.22 -15.30
C LEU A 592 10.98 -14.51 -14.52
N LYS A 593 12.00 -15.36 -14.29
CA LYS A 593 11.87 -16.54 -13.43
C LYS A 593 11.64 -16.17 -11.97
N MET A 594 12.26 -15.08 -11.48
CA MET A 594 12.08 -14.59 -10.10
C MET A 594 10.65 -14.15 -9.81
N ALA A 595 9.87 -13.83 -10.84
CA ALA A 595 8.46 -13.44 -10.73
C ALA A 595 7.49 -14.55 -11.20
N THR A 596 7.95 -15.73 -11.56
CA THR A 596 7.10 -16.80 -12.12
C THR A 596 7.39 -18.15 -11.48
N ILE A 597 8.41 -18.87 -11.99
CA ILE A 597 8.68 -20.25 -11.55
C ILE A 597 9.38 -20.33 -10.19
N ALA A 598 10.22 -19.35 -9.83
CA ALA A 598 10.91 -19.34 -8.54
C ALA A 598 9.93 -19.20 -7.37
N PRO A 599 8.97 -18.23 -7.37
CA PRO A 599 7.88 -18.19 -6.40
C PRO A 599 7.07 -19.47 -6.31
N ALA A 600 6.70 -20.04 -7.46
CA ALA A 600 5.92 -21.27 -7.51
C ALA A 600 6.67 -22.44 -6.84
N LYS A 601 8.00 -22.57 -7.05
CA LYS A 601 8.84 -23.55 -6.38
C LYS A 601 8.98 -23.27 -4.88
N LEU A 602 9.25 -22.02 -4.51
CA LEU A 602 9.42 -21.60 -3.10
C LEU A 602 8.18 -21.93 -2.26
N THR A 603 7.00 -21.78 -2.86
CA THR A 603 5.69 -22.05 -2.23
C THR A 603 5.18 -23.47 -2.42
N GLY A 604 5.92 -24.34 -3.15
CA GLY A 604 5.50 -25.72 -3.44
C GLY A 604 4.32 -25.83 -4.41
N LYS A 605 4.06 -24.78 -5.21
CA LYS A 605 2.94 -24.71 -6.17
C LYS A 605 3.37 -24.93 -7.62
N ASP A 606 4.63 -25.27 -7.89
CA ASP A 606 5.22 -25.40 -9.23
C ASP A 606 4.64 -26.54 -10.07
N LYS A 607 3.92 -27.49 -9.47
CA LYS A 607 3.14 -28.49 -10.19
C LYS A 607 1.89 -27.91 -10.87
N LEU A 608 1.37 -26.80 -10.36
CA LEU A 608 0.13 -26.18 -10.84
C LEU A 608 0.34 -24.80 -11.48
N LEU A 609 1.40 -24.08 -11.09
CA LEU A 609 1.63 -22.68 -11.43
C LEU A 609 3.08 -22.42 -11.88
N GLY A 610 3.38 -21.20 -12.31
CA GLY A 610 4.73 -20.70 -12.59
C GLY A 610 5.28 -21.06 -13.97
N SER A 611 4.60 -21.88 -14.78
CA SER A 611 4.96 -22.18 -16.17
C SER A 611 3.72 -22.50 -17.02
N ILE A 612 3.82 -22.29 -18.33
CA ILE A 612 2.74 -22.60 -19.29
C ILE A 612 2.97 -24.02 -19.81
N GLU A 613 2.27 -24.98 -19.21
CA GLU A 613 2.34 -26.42 -19.52
C GLU A 613 0.96 -27.04 -19.42
N GLU A 614 0.72 -28.12 -20.22
CA GLU A 614 -0.53 -28.84 -20.23
C GLU A 614 -0.91 -29.34 -18.82
N GLY A 615 -2.17 -29.18 -18.44
CA GLY A 615 -2.73 -29.55 -17.16
C GLY A 615 -2.55 -28.53 -16.04
N LYS A 616 -1.69 -27.53 -16.20
CA LYS A 616 -1.53 -26.43 -15.23
C LYS A 616 -2.66 -25.42 -15.29
N ILE A 617 -2.80 -24.65 -14.23
CA ILE A 617 -3.78 -23.55 -14.15
C ILE A 617 -3.41 -22.47 -15.19
N ALA A 618 -4.41 -22.00 -15.91
CA ALA A 618 -4.25 -21.00 -16.97
C ALA A 618 -4.11 -19.59 -16.38
N ASN A 619 -2.95 -19.34 -15.75
CA ASN A 619 -2.51 -18.05 -15.24
C ASN A 619 -1.36 -17.55 -16.10
N MET A 620 -1.63 -16.58 -16.97
CA MET A 620 -0.66 -16.07 -17.94
C MET A 620 -0.95 -14.63 -18.36
N ILE A 621 0.05 -13.98 -18.92
CA ILE A 621 -0.07 -12.63 -19.47
C ILE A 621 0.41 -12.59 -20.90
N LEU A 622 -0.32 -11.83 -21.71
CA LEU A 622 0.04 -11.51 -23.08
C LEU A 622 0.55 -10.08 -23.11
N ILE A 623 1.79 -9.88 -23.53
CA ILE A 623 2.51 -8.60 -23.49
C ILE A 623 2.72 -8.09 -24.92
N ASP A 624 2.52 -6.80 -25.13
CA ASP A 624 2.87 -6.11 -26.37
C ASP A 624 4.32 -5.65 -26.29
N GLY A 625 5.24 -6.45 -26.85
CA GLY A 625 6.68 -6.23 -26.73
C GLY A 625 7.45 -7.52 -26.37
N ASN A 626 8.68 -7.39 -25.90
CA ASN A 626 9.54 -8.50 -25.54
C ASN A 626 10.40 -8.19 -24.31
N PRO A 627 9.97 -8.57 -23.10
CA PRO A 627 10.71 -8.29 -21.85
C PRO A 627 12.12 -8.91 -21.80
N LEU A 628 12.41 -9.93 -22.60
CA LEU A 628 13.77 -10.47 -22.69
C LEU A 628 14.75 -9.50 -23.38
N LYS A 629 14.26 -8.66 -24.28
CA LYS A 629 15.05 -7.65 -24.98
C LYS A 629 15.06 -6.31 -24.25
N ASN A 630 13.91 -5.92 -23.74
CA ASN A 630 13.71 -4.68 -22.99
C ASN A 630 12.79 -4.96 -21.82
N MET A 631 13.30 -4.94 -20.59
CA MET A 631 12.49 -5.28 -19.39
C MET A 631 11.31 -4.32 -19.21
N MET A 632 11.40 -3.06 -19.66
CA MET A 632 10.29 -2.11 -19.61
C MET A 632 9.03 -2.60 -20.35
N ASP A 633 9.18 -3.50 -21.33
CA ASP A 633 8.04 -4.05 -22.06
C ASP A 633 7.12 -4.89 -21.14
N ILE A 634 7.59 -5.29 -19.94
CA ILE A 634 6.78 -6.02 -18.94
C ILE A 634 5.55 -5.21 -18.50
N ARG A 635 5.58 -3.90 -18.64
CA ARG A 635 4.44 -3.02 -18.34
C ARG A 635 3.36 -3.05 -19.41
N ASN A 636 3.67 -3.50 -20.62
CA ASN A 636 2.79 -3.49 -21.79
C ASN A 636 1.82 -4.69 -21.77
N VAL A 637 1.13 -4.90 -20.66
CA VAL A 637 0.19 -6.02 -20.51
C VAL A 637 -1.04 -5.80 -21.38
N PHE A 638 -1.11 -6.52 -22.51
CA PHE A 638 -2.25 -6.47 -23.42
C PHE A 638 -3.47 -7.19 -22.83
N LEU A 639 -3.27 -8.39 -22.26
CA LEU A 639 -4.32 -9.16 -21.55
C LEU A 639 -3.71 -9.92 -20.38
N THR A 640 -4.47 -9.99 -19.30
CA THR A 640 -4.22 -10.92 -18.20
C THR A 640 -5.23 -12.06 -18.28
N ILE A 641 -4.76 -13.29 -18.16
CA ILE A 641 -5.59 -14.49 -18.08
C ILE A 641 -5.35 -15.12 -16.72
N LYS A 642 -6.41 -15.26 -15.93
CA LYS A 642 -6.37 -15.87 -14.61
C LYS A 642 -7.47 -16.93 -14.54
N GLU A 643 -7.07 -18.19 -14.30
CA GLU A 643 -8.00 -19.33 -14.24
C GLU A 643 -8.91 -19.40 -15.49
N GLY A 644 -8.34 -19.17 -16.67
CA GLY A 644 -9.06 -19.19 -17.93
C GLY A 644 -10.05 -18.04 -18.16
N LYS A 645 -10.07 -17.04 -17.31
CA LYS A 645 -10.85 -15.81 -17.46
C LYS A 645 -9.97 -14.70 -18.01
N ILE A 646 -10.52 -13.86 -18.89
CA ILE A 646 -9.79 -12.77 -19.55
C ILE A 646 -10.07 -11.45 -18.83
N TYR A 647 -9.02 -10.68 -18.61
CA TYR A 647 -9.05 -9.34 -18.04
C TYR A 647 -8.28 -8.39 -18.94
N SER A 648 -8.95 -7.30 -19.31
CA SER A 648 -8.38 -6.22 -20.12
C SER A 648 -7.85 -5.11 -19.20
N PRO A 649 -6.52 -4.84 -19.16
CA PRO A 649 -5.99 -3.70 -18.40
C PRO A 649 -6.64 -2.39 -18.78
N LYS A 650 -6.89 -2.17 -20.09
CA LYS A 650 -7.59 -0.98 -20.60
C LYS A 650 -8.94 -0.75 -19.93
N ASP A 651 -9.75 -1.82 -19.79
CA ASP A 651 -11.09 -1.71 -19.21
C ASP A 651 -11.02 -1.48 -17.71
N ILE A 652 -10.02 -2.07 -17.03
CA ILE A 652 -9.76 -1.85 -15.61
C ILE A 652 -9.37 -0.39 -15.37
N TYR A 653 -8.36 0.13 -16.07
CA TYR A 653 -7.93 1.52 -15.91
C TYR A 653 -9.05 2.51 -16.23
N ALA A 654 -9.82 2.27 -17.30
CA ALA A 654 -10.95 3.11 -17.66
C ALA A 654 -12.05 3.17 -16.58
N ALA A 655 -12.27 2.08 -15.84
CA ALA A 655 -13.24 2.03 -14.76
C ALA A 655 -12.88 2.96 -13.58
N TYR A 656 -11.60 3.33 -13.44
CA TYR A 656 -11.08 4.26 -12.44
C TYR A 656 -10.79 5.67 -13.01
N GLY A 657 -11.14 5.90 -14.28
CA GLY A 657 -10.88 7.19 -14.95
C GLY A 657 -9.41 7.41 -15.34
N TRP A 658 -8.59 6.36 -15.31
CA TRP A 658 -7.21 6.42 -15.79
C TRP A 658 -7.18 6.31 -17.31
N LYS A 659 -6.21 6.99 -17.92
CA LYS A 659 -5.93 6.78 -19.32
C LYS A 659 -5.11 5.51 -19.48
N TYR A 660 -5.44 4.72 -20.50
CA TYR A 660 -4.64 3.56 -20.86
C TYR A 660 -3.45 4.02 -21.73
N TYR A 661 -2.28 3.54 -21.44
CA TYR A 661 -1.03 4.07 -21.99
C TYR A 661 -0.42 3.21 -23.13
N TYR A 662 -1.19 2.24 -23.66
CA TYR A 662 -0.83 1.45 -24.84
C TYR A 662 -1.88 1.51 -25.93
#